data_d186edd7b0f515a0d27b0d71e4e71494
#
_entry.id   d186edd7b0f515a0d27b0d71e4e71494
#
_cell.length_a   1.000
_cell.length_b   1.000
_cell.length_c   1.000
_cell.angle_alpha   90.00
_cell.angle_beta   90.00
_cell.angle_gamma   90.00
#
_symmetry.space_group_name_H-M   'P 1'
#
loop_
_entity.id
_entity.type
_entity.pdbx_description
1 polymer ?
#
loop_
_entity_poly.entity_id
_entity_poly.type
_entity_poly.pdbx_seq_one_letter_code
_entity_poly.pdbx_strand_id
1 'polypeptide(L)'
;MNQARTSIVTERRKPPGSFNQICVNRTAWAVPLQTIAGLLIVLATTTGLQADHNKLLQLELKRGISRHLACDSEGYCYLLLPSPGLEGGSGFTLKVSRKPYPESISDFSTAVALPTPAIPDAAGTSLFSSGLAVDAQDQLHLIYTTQRGQTAYSVVDTMGLRSGRPTSNWLNPVNGQEGVLVLAAVRSWTGDICRTPDDRVWLAWATSGADESDVTVHLGTLRDGAWQSFELGRGAKFYPPSLLFSRDGTFFHVVCADTLGGTHSLQGRVSELGTGKQWRFDRSHPGHRPALAETATGILAVHRSGDNLKYTFLEGKSRHSLPLTDLDSRFVWDTVHSPRLVVDRNGIPWMFFIDSTRQHVFYSRWLGTRWSPMMNGFWLTRNTARLEDNHLSIDSLSVEHGFGADRSSIGLVIGNRSQFPDAKFYVIEVPTLKADLATKVLFLDLKEVQHIDGVELRLTAARKLPDPVITGGRRGDFDSQGAANVAVVRKNGVYRAWYSGLYREPGSEWPRSGAIPYVRVGYAESVDGIHFKKKSLGLSSFRKNDNTNLVAGLPATPIYRPIVPTGMHIDSADPDPDRRYKFLTWTGSRPVRKRADAAEEVDEQTWTLWTSPDGLRWREASRGGIQYPGGMPSSFSPQSMFYDPDESDPARKYKAYGFIGLNNDRRGAGYGYSPDAIDWIADPANPIFDSWARATPVVRNGKVQQIHDVVVWKHHQYYMALYQYQRSATDMTIELAMSRDGENFTYIQSGSEVIHRGAAGEWDSDEIAPSVPFVDEDEIKMYYSGYRFSETDLIEGERACGLATLRLDGYTHLTLEDGQEQGSVTSILVDRGSATELFINASCADGSRIEVELIESESDGVLPGFSREECTSITTDSLGHRVGWGNRRLADVRNASFRIRFHLTSGGTSPELYSFGFGQATDK
;
A
#
# COMPACT_ATOMS: atom_id res chain seq x y z
N MET A 1 0.68 -37.37 -53.10
CA MET A 1 0.30 -38.65 -53.74
C MET A 1 -0.42 -39.48 -52.70
N ASN A 2 -1.68 -39.61 -52.94
CA ASN A 2 -2.59 -40.73 -52.65
C ASN A 2 -2.67 -41.23 -51.21
N GLN A 3 -3.82 -41.00 -50.53
CA GLN A 3 -5.14 -41.71 -50.61
C GLN A 3 -5.01 -43.21 -50.28
N ALA A 4 -5.73 -43.80 -49.37
CA ALA A 4 -7.16 -43.96 -49.28
C ALA A 4 -7.45 -44.71 -47.92
N ARG A 5 -8.48 -44.37 -47.16
CA ARG A 5 -9.85 -44.96 -47.18
C ARG A 5 -9.92 -46.48 -46.88
N THR A 6 -10.67 -46.85 -45.91
CA THR A 6 -11.97 -47.47 -45.73
C THR A 6 -11.83 -48.68 -44.77
N SER A 7 -12.71 -49.20 -43.98
CA SER A 7 -14.08 -48.99 -43.56
C SER A 7 -14.46 -50.13 -42.62
N ILE A 8 -15.32 -49.90 -41.67
CA ILE A 8 -16.46 -50.67 -41.17
C ILE A 8 -16.33 -52.20 -41.09
N VAL A 9 -16.64 -52.80 -39.90
CA VAL A 9 -17.71 -53.84 -39.78
C VAL A 9 -18.13 -53.94 -38.27
N THR A 10 -19.43 -53.86 -38.09
CA THR A 10 -20.27 -54.16 -36.93
C THR A 10 -20.29 -55.64 -36.62
N GLU A 11 -20.45 -56.06 -35.36
CA GLU A 11 -21.39 -57.10 -35.00
C GLU A 11 -21.83 -57.07 -33.52
N ARG A 12 -23.10 -57.23 -33.34
CA ARG A 12 -23.87 -57.32 -32.09
C ARG A 12 -23.74 -58.70 -31.46
N ARG A 13 -23.88 -58.80 -30.15
CA ARG A 13 -24.79 -59.77 -29.48
C ARG A 13 -24.97 -59.38 -27.98
N LYS A 14 -26.24 -59.44 -27.58
CA LYS A 14 -26.80 -59.39 -26.21
C LYS A 14 -27.35 -60.77 -25.90
N PRO A 15 -28.05 -61.04 -24.73
CA PRO A 15 -27.74 -60.89 -23.31
C PRO A 15 -27.95 -62.25 -22.58
N PRO A 16 -28.31 -62.51 -21.31
CA PRO A 16 -29.10 -61.74 -20.33
C PRO A 16 -28.67 -61.89 -18.82
N GLY A 17 -29.28 -61.12 -17.95
CA GLY A 17 -29.32 -61.37 -16.51
C GLY A 17 -29.77 -60.23 -15.67
N SER A 18 -31.01 -60.23 -15.31
CA SER A 18 -31.82 -59.34 -14.49
C SER A 18 -31.26 -58.95 -13.10
N PHE A 19 -31.45 -57.74 -12.60
CA PHE A 19 -32.43 -57.39 -11.57
C PHE A 19 -32.29 -55.89 -11.13
N ASN A 20 -33.48 -55.35 -11.03
CA ASN A 20 -34.00 -54.24 -10.23
C ASN A 20 -33.90 -52.77 -10.69
N GLN A 21 -35.06 -52.30 -10.96
CA GLN A 21 -35.54 -50.93 -11.17
C GLN A 21 -35.17 -49.99 -10.03
N ILE A 22 -34.58 -48.84 -10.40
CA ILE A 22 -34.86 -47.58 -9.72
C ILE A 22 -35.16 -46.58 -10.81
N CYS A 23 -36.34 -45.97 -10.71
CA CYS A 23 -36.88 -44.95 -11.60
C CYS A 23 -35.91 -43.77 -11.82
N VAL A 24 -35.53 -43.52 -13.06
CA VAL A 24 -34.96 -42.24 -13.46
C VAL A 24 -36.08 -41.45 -14.14
N ASN A 25 -36.60 -40.50 -13.41
CA ASN A 25 -37.45 -39.43 -13.98
C ASN A 25 -36.63 -38.60 -14.95
N ARG A 26 -36.99 -38.65 -16.21
CA ARG A 26 -36.59 -37.64 -17.20
C ARG A 26 -37.33 -36.34 -16.87
N THR A 27 -36.66 -35.39 -16.31
CA THR A 27 -37.09 -33.99 -16.33
C THR A 27 -36.21 -33.21 -17.30
N ALA A 28 -36.88 -32.62 -18.26
CA ALA A 28 -36.34 -31.70 -19.25
C ALA A 28 -35.58 -30.58 -18.54
N TRP A 29 -34.49 -30.16 -19.11
CA TRP A 29 -33.76 -28.94 -18.72
C TRP A 29 -34.63 -27.72 -18.99
N ALA A 30 -35.45 -27.35 -18.02
CA ALA A 30 -35.97 -26.02 -17.91
C ALA A 30 -34.91 -25.25 -17.12
N VAL A 31 -34.20 -24.28 -17.75
CA VAL A 31 -33.39 -23.30 -17.08
C VAL A 31 -34.30 -22.56 -16.08
N PRO A 32 -34.02 -22.59 -14.79
CA PRO A 32 -34.89 -21.91 -13.82
C PRO A 32 -34.98 -20.44 -14.15
N LEU A 33 -36.18 -19.90 -14.19
CA LEU A 33 -36.44 -18.45 -14.32
C LEU A 33 -35.64 -17.60 -13.30
N GLN A 34 -35.20 -18.20 -12.20
CA GLN A 34 -34.32 -17.58 -11.20
C GLN A 34 -32.94 -17.26 -11.75
N THR A 35 -32.38 -18.02 -12.70
CA THR A 35 -31.08 -17.74 -13.32
C THR A 35 -31.15 -16.55 -14.27
N ILE A 36 -32.30 -16.39 -14.97
CA ILE A 36 -32.53 -15.20 -15.82
C ILE A 36 -32.83 -13.98 -14.95
N ALA A 37 -33.53 -14.12 -13.86
CA ALA A 37 -33.75 -13.04 -12.89
C ALA A 37 -32.44 -12.63 -12.18
N GLY A 38 -31.55 -13.61 -11.86
CA GLY A 38 -30.22 -13.32 -11.33
C GLY A 38 -29.33 -12.59 -12.32
N LEU A 39 -29.37 -12.97 -13.61
CA LEU A 39 -28.61 -12.27 -14.66
C LEU A 39 -29.17 -10.87 -14.95
N LEU A 40 -30.49 -10.70 -14.91
CA LEU A 40 -31.14 -9.39 -15.03
C LEU A 40 -30.92 -8.49 -13.80
N ILE A 41 -30.83 -9.07 -12.60
CA ILE A 41 -30.47 -8.31 -11.38
C ILE A 41 -29.00 -7.92 -11.42
N VAL A 42 -28.08 -8.78 -11.88
CA VAL A 42 -26.66 -8.43 -12.05
C VAL A 42 -26.48 -7.39 -13.14
N LEU A 43 -27.22 -7.46 -14.27
CA LEU A 43 -27.21 -6.42 -15.30
C LEU A 43 -27.88 -5.11 -14.82
N ALA A 44 -28.93 -5.21 -14.04
CA ALA A 44 -29.59 -4.03 -13.45
C ALA A 44 -28.75 -3.39 -12.33
N THR A 45 -28.00 -4.18 -11.57
CA THR A 45 -27.07 -3.65 -10.56
C THR A 45 -25.81 -3.06 -11.19
N THR A 46 -25.29 -3.63 -12.28
CA THR A 46 -24.15 -3.05 -13.01
C THR A 46 -24.55 -1.77 -13.78
N THR A 47 -25.74 -1.73 -14.37
CA THR A 47 -26.26 -0.50 -14.99
C THR A 47 -26.67 0.54 -13.95
N GLY A 48 -27.17 0.13 -12.80
CA GLY A 48 -27.45 1.00 -11.65
C GLY A 48 -26.18 1.59 -11.05
N LEU A 49 -25.15 0.77 -10.86
CA LEU A 49 -23.82 1.20 -10.40
C LEU A 49 -23.15 2.15 -11.39
N GLN A 50 -23.30 1.90 -12.71
CA GLN A 50 -22.74 2.78 -13.73
C GLN A 50 -23.54 4.09 -13.88
N ALA A 51 -24.86 4.05 -13.70
CA ALA A 51 -25.69 5.24 -13.64
C ALA A 51 -25.46 6.08 -12.38
N ASP A 52 -25.27 5.45 -11.23
CA ASP A 52 -24.90 6.12 -9.98
C ASP A 52 -23.45 6.63 -10.01
N HIS A 53 -22.53 5.88 -10.62
CA HIS A 53 -21.17 6.32 -10.86
C HIS A 53 -21.13 7.56 -11.79
N ASN A 54 -21.90 7.56 -12.88
CA ASN A 54 -22.03 8.72 -13.76
C ASN A 54 -22.71 9.92 -13.07
N LYS A 55 -23.66 9.67 -12.18
CA LYS A 55 -24.27 10.71 -11.33
C LYS A 55 -23.29 11.28 -10.31
N LEU A 56 -22.50 10.42 -9.65
CA LEU A 56 -21.43 10.81 -8.74
C LEU A 56 -20.36 11.59 -9.48
N LEU A 57 -19.95 11.13 -10.66
CA LEU A 57 -18.99 11.81 -11.52
C LEU A 57 -19.50 13.20 -11.93
N GLN A 58 -20.76 13.32 -12.32
CA GLN A 58 -21.36 14.61 -12.66
C GLN A 58 -21.52 15.55 -11.47
N LEU A 59 -21.82 15.01 -10.29
CA LEU A 59 -21.84 15.77 -9.04
C LEU A 59 -20.43 16.22 -8.62
N GLU A 60 -19.45 15.36 -8.78
CA GLU A 60 -18.06 15.71 -8.55
C GLU A 60 -17.54 16.74 -9.55
N LEU A 61 -17.90 16.63 -10.83
CA LEU A 61 -17.52 17.58 -11.86
C LEU A 61 -18.06 18.99 -11.58
N LYS A 62 -19.21 19.10 -10.94
CA LYS A 62 -19.81 20.39 -10.56
C LYS A 62 -19.19 21.02 -9.31
N ARG A 63 -18.44 20.27 -8.47
CA ARG A 63 -17.99 20.73 -7.13
C ARG A 63 -16.59 21.28 -7.06
N GLY A 64 -15.81 21.23 -8.13
CA GLY A 64 -14.43 21.74 -8.15
C GLY A 64 -13.42 20.90 -7.38
N ILE A 65 -12.14 21.19 -7.55
CA ILE A 65 -11.05 20.69 -6.72
C ILE A 65 -10.99 21.58 -5.50
N SER A 66 -11.44 21.09 -4.36
CA SER A 66 -11.44 21.87 -3.13
C SER A 66 -10.28 21.43 -2.26
N ARG A 67 -9.50 22.38 -1.74
CA ARG A 67 -8.55 22.13 -0.67
C ARG A 67 -9.31 22.16 0.63
N HIS A 68 -9.51 21.00 1.23
CA HIS A 68 -10.31 20.85 2.45
C HIS A 68 -9.47 20.74 3.72
N LEU A 69 -8.16 20.84 3.61
CA LEU A 69 -7.21 20.71 4.68
C LEU A 69 -6.19 21.85 4.59
N ALA A 70 -5.96 22.52 5.70
CA ALA A 70 -4.93 23.55 5.83
C ALA A 70 -4.38 23.55 7.25
N CYS A 71 -3.12 23.97 7.46
CA CYS A 71 -2.50 24.08 8.77
C CYS A 71 -1.88 25.47 8.95
N ASP A 72 -1.89 25.94 10.19
CA ASP A 72 -1.25 27.20 10.56
C ASP A 72 0.23 27.03 10.91
N SER A 73 0.87 28.16 11.31
CA SER A 73 2.30 28.22 11.61
C SER A 73 2.69 27.39 12.84
N GLU A 74 1.77 27.17 13.77
CA GLU A 74 1.98 26.37 14.97
C GLU A 74 1.66 24.88 14.78
N GLY A 75 1.15 24.50 13.59
CA GLY A 75 0.84 23.12 13.23
C GLY A 75 -0.59 22.67 13.59
N TYR A 76 -1.46 23.59 14.02
CA TYR A 76 -2.88 23.26 14.15
C TYR A 76 -3.52 23.18 12.78
N CYS A 77 -4.36 22.17 12.57
CA CYS A 77 -4.96 21.87 11.28
C CYS A 77 -6.46 22.14 11.26
N TYR A 78 -6.93 22.62 10.13
CA TYR A 78 -8.31 22.98 9.85
C TYR A 78 -8.83 22.06 8.76
N LEU A 79 -9.91 21.34 9.05
CA LEU A 79 -10.46 20.32 8.19
C LEU A 79 -11.90 20.62 7.85
N LEU A 80 -12.20 20.80 6.56
CA LEU A 80 -13.53 21.01 6.05
C LEU A 80 -14.10 19.69 5.53
N LEU A 81 -15.10 19.18 6.24
CA LEU A 81 -15.76 17.93 5.92
C LEU A 81 -17.16 18.15 5.36
N PRO A 82 -17.56 17.42 4.30
CA PRO A 82 -18.98 17.38 3.92
C PRO A 82 -19.82 16.91 5.12
N SER A 83 -20.96 17.50 5.33
CA SER A 83 -21.92 17.12 6.37
C SER A 83 -23.23 16.68 5.72
N PRO A 84 -23.87 15.59 6.15
CA PRO A 84 -25.21 15.28 5.71
C PRO A 84 -26.14 16.38 6.22
N GLY A 85 -26.75 17.10 5.30
CA GLY A 85 -27.75 18.11 5.67
C GLY A 85 -28.97 17.45 6.32
N LEU A 86 -29.51 18.08 7.34
CA LEU A 86 -30.87 17.79 7.82
C LEU A 86 -31.83 18.03 6.65
N GLU A 87 -32.51 16.96 6.20
CA GLU A 87 -33.48 16.97 5.09
C GLU A 87 -32.90 17.34 3.70
N GLY A 88 -32.01 16.48 3.16
CA GLY A 88 -31.73 16.44 1.72
C GLY A 88 -30.73 17.45 1.17
N GLY A 89 -30.06 18.24 1.99
CA GLY A 89 -29.00 19.17 1.59
C GLY A 89 -27.61 18.72 2.08
N SER A 90 -26.58 18.75 1.21
CA SER A 90 -25.19 18.53 1.61
C SER A 90 -24.56 19.83 2.08
N GLY A 91 -24.12 19.90 3.32
CA GLY A 91 -23.34 21.01 3.90
C GLY A 91 -21.89 20.64 4.13
N PHE A 92 -21.09 21.59 4.63
CA PHE A 92 -19.73 21.34 5.12
C PHE A 92 -19.66 21.70 6.61
N THR A 93 -18.77 20.98 7.30
CA THR A 93 -18.45 21.20 8.69
C THR A 93 -16.97 21.49 8.81
N LEU A 94 -16.60 22.58 9.47
CA LEU A 94 -15.20 22.87 9.80
C LEU A 94 -14.86 22.21 11.14
N LYS A 95 -13.75 21.48 11.18
CA LYS A 95 -13.16 20.96 12.41
C LYS A 95 -11.77 21.53 12.60
N VAL A 96 -11.38 21.73 13.84
CA VAL A 96 -10.07 22.26 14.23
C VAL A 96 -9.37 21.21 15.06
N SER A 97 -8.08 20.97 14.82
CA SER A 97 -7.30 20.05 15.64
C SER A 97 -7.16 20.57 17.08
N ARG A 98 -7.18 19.64 18.04
CA ARG A 98 -7.06 19.96 19.48
C ARG A 98 -5.62 20.10 19.93
N LYS A 99 -4.69 19.63 19.11
CA LYS A 99 -3.25 19.68 19.31
C LYS A 99 -2.57 20.08 18.00
N PRO A 100 -1.38 20.67 18.05
CA PRO A 100 -0.57 20.79 16.85
C PRO A 100 -0.19 19.41 16.31
N TYR A 101 0.00 19.33 15.01
CA TYR A 101 0.40 18.10 14.29
C TYR A 101 -0.49 16.89 14.60
N PRO A 102 -1.78 16.93 14.26
CA PRO A 102 -2.69 15.81 14.52
C PRO A 102 -2.25 14.56 13.74
N GLU A 103 -2.42 13.40 14.35
CA GLU A 103 -2.05 12.10 13.76
C GLU A 103 -3.29 11.30 13.32
N SER A 104 -4.45 11.63 13.87
CA SER A 104 -5.70 10.94 13.61
C SER A 104 -6.90 11.90 13.59
N ILE A 105 -8.02 11.41 13.04
CA ILE A 105 -9.27 12.19 13.03
C ILE A 105 -9.82 12.46 14.45
N SER A 106 -9.48 11.65 15.43
CA SER A 106 -9.87 11.85 16.83
C SER A 106 -9.19 13.06 17.47
N ASP A 107 -8.11 13.54 16.90
CA ASP A 107 -7.41 14.76 17.34
C ASP A 107 -8.16 16.05 16.98
N PHE A 108 -9.22 15.95 16.17
CA PHE A 108 -10.01 17.11 15.78
C PHE A 108 -11.18 17.35 16.71
N SER A 109 -11.57 18.62 16.84
CA SER A 109 -12.70 19.08 17.67
C SER A 109 -14.05 18.68 17.07
N THR A 110 -15.09 18.91 17.84
CA THR A 110 -16.46 19.02 17.33
C THR A 110 -16.58 20.20 16.35
N ALA A 111 -17.61 20.12 15.51
CA ALA A 111 -17.86 21.10 14.45
C ALA A 111 -17.85 22.55 14.90
N VAL A 112 -17.18 23.40 14.14
CA VAL A 112 -17.22 24.87 14.26
C VAL A 112 -18.22 25.43 13.26
N ALA A 113 -19.02 26.39 13.65
CA ALA A 113 -19.99 27.05 12.78
C ALA A 113 -19.27 27.78 11.63
N LEU A 114 -19.73 27.51 10.41
CA LEU A 114 -19.30 28.24 9.22
C LEU A 114 -20.00 29.60 9.12
N PRO A 115 -19.40 30.58 8.41
CA PRO A 115 -20.02 31.88 8.24
C PRO A 115 -21.37 31.70 7.52
N THR A 116 -22.40 32.33 8.06
CA THR A 116 -23.68 32.42 7.38
C THR A 116 -23.56 33.49 6.28
N PRO A 117 -23.82 33.19 5.01
CA PRO A 117 -23.86 34.27 4.02
C PRO A 117 -24.89 35.30 4.43
N ALA A 118 -24.50 36.56 4.44
CA ALA A 118 -25.36 37.70 4.73
C ALA A 118 -26.40 37.93 3.62
N ILE A 119 -27.04 36.87 3.12
CA ILE A 119 -28.03 36.89 2.04
C ILE A 119 -29.38 36.53 2.65
N PRO A 120 -30.41 37.38 2.51
CA PRO A 120 -31.66 37.30 3.28
C PRO A 120 -32.49 36.01 3.10
N ASP A 121 -32.19 35.10 2.18
CA ASP A 121 -33.00 33.92 1.92
C ASP A 121 -32.32 32.58 2.25
N ALA A 122 -31.35 32.57 3.14
CA ALA A 122 -30.48 31.42 3.40
C ALA A 122 -31.02 30.42 4.43
N ALA A 123 -32.31 30.17 4.48
CA ALA A 123 -32.84 29.01 5.16
C ALA A 123 -32.46 27.74 4.39
N GLY A 124 -31.45 27.03 4.87
CA GLY A 124 -30.94 25.82 4.26
C GLY A 124 -29.69 26.01 3.42
N THR A 125 -28.61 26.56 4.01
CA THR A 125 -27.29 26.67 3.34
C THR A 125 -26.56 25.34 3.32
N SER A 126 -26.88 24.49 2.37
CA SER A 126 -25.93 23.45 1.99
C SER A 126 -24.88 24.05 1.08
N LEU A 127 -23.62 23.93 1.46
CA LEU A 127 -22.49 24.32 0.64
C LEU A 127 -22.31 23.32 -0.48
N PHE A 128 -22.00 23.82 -1.67
CA PHE A 128 -21.85 22.96 -2.86
C PHE A 128 -20.38 22.69 -3.20
N SER A 129 -19.53 23.66 -3.06
CA SER A 129 -18.07 23.56 -3.21
C SER A 129 -17.38 24.53 -2.24
N SER A 130 -16.15 24.21 -1.84
CA SER A 130 -15.44 24.98 -0.82
C SER A 130 -13.93 24.73 -0.89
N GLY A 131 -13.15 25.66 -0.36
CA GLY A 131 -11.70 25.54 -0.23
C GLY A 131 -11.18 26.33 0.96
N LEU A 132 -10.08 25.85 1.56
CA LEU A 132 -9.38 26.46 2.69
C LEU A 132 -7.94 26.78 2.31
N ALA A 133 -7.41 27.86 2.91
CA ALA A 133 -5.99 28.15 2.99
C ALA A 133 -5.68 28.90 4.27
N VAL A 134 -4.45 28.83 4.77
CA VAL A 134 -3.95 29.64 5.90
C VAL A 134 -2.82 30.50 5.40
N ASP A 135 -2.84 31.82 5.72
CA ASP A 135 -1.77 32.75 5.39
C ASP A 135 -0.65 32.76 6.46
N ALA A 136 0.40 33.59 6.26
CA ALA A 136 1.50 33.71 7.20
C ALA A 136 1.15 34.45 8.50
N GLN A 137 0.02 35.12 8.54
CA GLN A 137 -0.52 35.78 9.72
C GLN A 137 -1.45 34.83 10.49
N ASP A 138 -1.47 33.56 10.14
CA ASP A 138 -2.35 32.54 10.70
C ASP A 138 -3.84 32.88 10.58
N GLN A 139 -4.23 33.54 9.49
CA GLN A 139 -5.64 33.71 9.16
C GLN A 139 -6.11 32.56 8.28
N LEU A 140 -7.23 31.97 8.65
CA LEU A 140 -7.90 30.94 7.86
C LEU A 140 -8.83 31.60 6.83
N HIS A 141 -8.56 31.33 5.57
CA HIS A 141 -9.33 31.79 4.43
C HIS A 141 -10.27 30.69 3.98
N LEU A 142 -11.55 31.03 3.77
CA LEU A 142 -12.58 30.15 3.30
C LEU A 142 -13.27 30.72 2.07
N ILE A 143 -13.22 29.99 0.95
CA ILE A 143 -14.08 30.23 -0.21
C ILE A 143 -15.12 29.13 -0.31
N TYR A 144 -16.37 29.45 -0.61
CA TYR A 144 -17.42 28.46 -0.76
C TYR A 144 -18.51 28.93 -1.73
N THR A 145 -19.20 27.93 -2.29
CA THR A 145 -20.39 28.16 -3.13
C THR A 145 -21.60 27.49 -2.50
N THR A 146 -22.71 28.21 -2.39
CA THR A 146 -23.98 27.67 -1.91
C THR A 146 -24.68 26.86 -2.99
N GLN A 147 -25.68 26.05 -2.63
CA GLN A 147 -26.50 25.32 -3.60
C GLN A 147 -27.24 26.22 -4.62
N ARG A 148 -27.48 27.47 -4.25
CA ARG A 148 -28.07 28.46 -5.15
C ARG A 148 -27.06 29.09 -6.12
N GLY A 149 -25.80 28.63 -6.07
CA GLY A 149 -24.76 29.10 -6.95
C GLY A 149 -24.19 30.48 -6.57
N GLN A 150 -24.19 30.80 -5.29
CA GLN A 150 -23.57 32.01 -4.77
C GLN A 150 -22.17 31.68 -4.25
N THR A 151 -21.14 32.34 -4.74
CA THR A 151 -19.77 32.20 -4.27
C THR A 151 -19.40 33.34 -3.33
N ALA A 152 -18.90 32.98 -2.14
CA ALA A 152 -18.51 33.92 -1.10
C ALA A 152 -17.13 33.59 -0.53
N TYR A 153 -16.49 34.59 0.06
CA TYR A 153 -15.18 34.51 0.65
C TYR A 153 -15.16 35.18 2.02
N SER A 154 -14.54 34.54 3.00
CA SER A 154 -14.41 35.04 4.36
C SER A 154 -13.11 34.63 5.01
N VAL A 155 -12.67 35.35 6.04
CA VAL A 155 -11.46 35.07 6.79
C VAL A 155 -11.76 35.02 8.29
N VAL A 156 -10.96 34.28 9.05
CA VAL A 156 -11.04 34.21 10.50
C VAL A 156 -9.64 34.01 11.10
N ASP A 157 -9.40 34.61 12.25
CA ASP A 157 -8.21 34.36 13.05
C ASP A 157 -8.19 32.95 13.62
N THR A 158 -7.14 32.19 13.35
CA THR A 158 -6.99 30.82 13.80
C THR A 158 -6.90 30.69 15.32
N MET A 159 -6.33 31.66 16.04
CA MET A 159 -6.28 31.67 17.50
C MET A 159 -7.68 31.69 18.12
N GLY A 160 -8.60 32.44 17.52
CA GLY A 160 -10.01 32.46 17.93
C GLY A 160 -10.67 31.08 17.77
N LEU A 161 -10.41 30.40 16.67
CA LEU A 161 -10.94 29.07 16.41
C LEU A 161 -10.39 27.99 17.38
N ARG A 162 -9.08 28.07 17.69
CA ARG A 162 -8.42 27.12 18.63
C ARG A 162 -8.93 27.24 20.06
N SER A 163 -9.30 28.44 20.49
CA SER A 163 -9.74 28.70 21.86
C SER A 163 -11.11 28.09 22.20
N GLY A 164 -11.80 27.48 21.24
CA GLY A 164 -13.11 26.89 21.41
C GLY A 164 -14.22 27.89 21.75
N ARG A 165 -13.96 29.19 21.61
CA ARG A 165 -14.98 30.22 21.81
C ARG A 165 -16.00 30.14 20.66
N PRO A 166 -17.28 30.06 20.92
CA PRO A 166 -18.33 29.94 19.90
C PRO A 166 -18.46 31.16 18.98
N THR A 167 -17.73 32.21 19.24
CA THR A 167 -17.77 33.50 18.53
C THR A 167 -16.48 33.79 17.79
N SER A 168 -16.04 32.82 16.95
CA SER A 168 -15.09 33.19 15.90
C SER A 168 -15.85 33.99 14.84
N ASN A 169 -15.75 35.29 14.90
CA ASN A 169 -16.38 36.17 13.93
C ASN A 169 -15.66 36.01 12.60
N TRP A 170 -16.29 35.38 11.67
CA TRP A 170 -15.86 35.36 10.29
C TRP A 170 -15.96 36.79 9.74
N LEU A 171 -14.89 37.29 9.17
CA LEU A 171 -14.81 38.67 8.72
C LEU A 171 -14.85 38.77 7.21
N ASN A 172 -15.53 39.77 6.71
CA ASN A 172 -15.37 40.20 5.34
C ASN A 172 -13.94 40.76 5.17
N PRO A 173 -13.11 40.17 4.29
CA PRO A 173 -11.71 40.50 4.20
C PRO A 173 -11.41 41.91 3.70
N VAL A 174 -12.41 42.61 3.15
CA VAL A 174 -12.25 44.00 2.62
C VAL A 174 -12.50 45.08 3.66
N ASN A 175 -13.53 44.88 4.51
CA ASN A 175 -13.93 45.92 5.46
C ASN A 175 -13.68 45.55 6.93
N GLY A 176 -13.20 44.33 7.17
CA GLY A 176 -12.93 43.82 8.53
C GLY A 176 -14.18 43.62 9.43
N GLN A 177 -15.38 43.78 8.90
CA GLN A 177 -16.62 43.59 9.64
C GLN A 177 -17.04 42.12 9.59
N GLU A 178 -17.84 41.71 10.57
CA GLU A 178 -18.44 40.39 10.56
C GLU A 178 -19.27 40.17 9.29
N GLY A 179 -19.00 39.04 8.59
CA GLY A 179 -19.71 38.64 7.38
C GLY A 179 -18.81 38.05 6.29
N VAL A 180 -19.25 38.20 5.06
CA VAL A 180 -18.60 37.61 3.89
C VAL A 180 -18.46 38.61 2.74
N LEU A 181 -17.45 38.42 1.91
CA LEU A 181 -17.34 39.07 0.61
C LEU A 181 -18.06 38.20 -0.43
N VAL A 182 -19.13 38.72 -1.02
CA VAL A 182 -19.84 38.00 -2.10
C VAL A 182 -19.07 38.22 -3.40
N LEU A 183 -18.47 37.15 -3.94
CA LEU A 183 -17.72 37.18 -5.20
C LEU A 183 -18.66 37.07 -6.41
N ALA A 184 -19.69 36.27 -6.27
CA ALA A 184 -20.74 36.13 -7.29
C ALA A 184 -22.08 35.77 -6.62
N ALA A 185 -23.14 36.47 -7.02
CA ALA A 185 -24.44 36.33 -6.38
C ALA A 185 -25.29 35.15 -6.89
N VAL A 186 -25.03 34.69 -8.11
CA VAL A 186 -25.76 33.57 -8.74
C VAL A 186 -24.91 32.83 -9.75
N ARG A 187 -25.19 31.55 -9.97
CA ARG A 187 -24.61 30.70 -11.03
C ARG A 187 -23.08 30.72 -11.05
N SER A 188 -22.51 30.47 -9.91
CA SER A 188 -21.07 30.42 -9.77
C SER A 188 -20.62 29.13 -9.08
N TRP A 189 -19.35 28.79 -9.24
CA TRP A 189 -18.70 27.64 -8.63
C TRP A 189 -17.33 28.05 -8.12
N THR A 190 -17.01 27.61 -6.89
CA THR A 190 -15.68 27.69 -6.34
C THR A 190 -14.76 26.76 -7.13
N GLY A 191 -13.61 27.27 -7.56
CA GLY A 191 -12.55 26.47 -8.15
C GLY A 191 -11.52 26.03 -7.11
N ASP A 192 -10.50 26.88 -6.92
CA ASP A 192 -9.38 26.56 -6.07
C ASP A 192 -8.96 27.77 -5.23
N ILE A 193 -8.20 27.53 -4.18
CA ILE A 193 -7.59 28.52 -3.33
C ILE A 193 -6.14 28.13 -3.07
N CYS A 194 -5.21 29.05 -3.24
CA CYS A 194 -3.82 28.77 -2.92
C CYS A 194 -3.09 30.00 -2.40
N ARG A 195 -2.01 29.78 -1.68
CA ARG A 195 -1.09 30.79 -1.17
C ARG A 195 0.16 30.83 -2.04
N THR A 196 0.61 32.02 -2.36
CA THR A 196 1.87 32.26 -3.07
C THR A 196 3.05 32.46 -2.08
N PRO A 197 4.30 32.33 -2.53
CA PRO A 197 5.48 32.52 -1.68
C PRO A 197 5.58 33.93 -1.06
N ASP A 198 4.98 34.92 -1.69
CA ASP A 198 4.87 36.30 -1.16
C ASP A 198 3.66 36.48 -0.23
N ASP A 199 3.15 35.36 0.28
CA ASP A 199 2.07 35.27 1.28
C ASP A 199 0.70 35.79 0.83
N ARG A 200 0.47 35.94 -0.47
CA ARG A 200 -0.86 36.28 -0.96
C ARG A 200 -1.73 35.05 -1.13
N VAL A 201 -2.97 35.16 -0.69
CA VAL A 201 -4.01 34.15 -0.97
C VAL A 201 -4.74 34.52 -2.23
N TRP A 202 -4.76 33.57 -3.16
CA TRP A 202 -5.43 33.71 -4.44
C TRP A 202 -6.59 32.72 -4.54
N LEU A 203 -7.66 33.18 -5.14
CA LEU A 203 -8.91 32.48 -5.32
C LEU A 203 -9.24 32.34 -6.81
N ALA A 204 -9.62 31.15 -7.25
CA ALA A 204 -10.16 30.94 -8.58
C ALA A 204 -11.60 30.49 -8.48
N TRP A 205 -12.50 31.05 -9.31
CA TRP A 205 -13.89 30.65 -9.39
C TRP A 205 -14.41 30.83 -10.81
N ALA A 206 -15.58 30.29 -11.07
CA ALA A 206 -16.25 30.41 -12.36
C ALA A 206 -17.65 30.94 -12.19
N THR A 207 -18.12 31.71 -13.15
CA THR A 207 -19.52 32.20 -13.25
C THR A 207 -20.12 31.82 -14.59
N SER A 208 -21.41 31.53 -14.64
CA SER A 208 -22.09 31.22 -15.91
C SER A 208 -23.19 32.19 -16.24
N GLY A 209 -23.49 32.31 -17.54
CA GLY A 209 -24.67 32.98 -18.06
C GLY A 209 -25.98 32.25 -17.74
N ALA A 210 -27.09 32.78 -18.27
CA ALA A 210 -28.44 32.29 -17.98
C ALA A 210 -28.67 30.82 -18.37
N ASP A 211 -28.02 30.35 -19.41
CA ASP A 211 -28.18 29.03 -20.03
C ASP A 211 -27.04 28.05 -19.73
N GLU A 212 -26.10 28.44 -18.86
CA GLU A 212 -24.87 27.67 -18.58
C GLU A 212 -24.01 27.35 -19.82
N SER A 213 -24.26 28.00 -20.94
CA SER A 213 -23.54 27.74 -22.21
C SER A 213 -22.22 28.48 -22.30
N ASP A 214 -22.05 29.54 -21.51
CA ASP A 214 -20.86 30.38 -21.49
C ASP A 214 -20.39 30.62 -20.04
N VAL A 215 -19.24 30.08 -19.69
CA VAL A 215 -18.66 30.15 -18.35
C VAL A 215 -17.45 31.06 -18.38
N THR A 216 -17.45 32.06 -17.50
CA THR A 216 -16.31 32.94 -17.28
C THR A 216 -15.50 32.50 -16.09
N VAL A 217 -14.18 32.39 -16.25
CA VAL A 217 -13.23 32.04 -15.18
C VAL A 217 -12.62 33.32 -14.63
N HIS A 218 -12.58 33.38 -13.31
CA HIS A 218 -12.07 34.53 -12.56
C HIS A 218 -10.91 34.13 -11.65
N LEU A 219 -10.00 35.06 -11.43
CA LEU A 219 -8.93 35.00 -10.45
C LEU A 219 -9.02 36.23 -9.55
N GLY A 220 -8.85 36.07 -8.25
CA GLY A 220 -8.90 37.19 -7.34
C GLY A 220 -7.96 37.06 -6.15
N THR A 221 -7.58 38.18 -5.58
CA THR A 221 -6.73 38.27 -4.39
C THR A 221 -7.03 39.53 -3.59
N LEU A 222 -6.70 39.51 -2.33
CA LEU A 222 -6.69 40.69 -1.48
C LEU A 222 -5.30 41.34 -1.54
N ARG A 223 -5.24 42.59 -1.92
CA ARG A 223 -3.99 43.37 -1.95
C ARG A 223 -4.18 44.73 -1.25
N ASP A 224 -3.35 44.98 -0.26
CA ASP A 224 -3.35 46.22 0.52
C ASP A 224 -4.75 46.58 1.09
N GLY A 225 -5.49 45.53 1.56
CA GLY A 225 -6.84 45.66 2.07
C GLY A 225 -7.93 45.85 1.02
N ALA A 226 -7.57 45.90 -0.26
CA ALA A 226 -8.53 46.02 -1.38
C ALA A 226 -8.66 44.71 -2.16
N TRP A 227 -9.89 44.33 -2.48
CA TRP A 227 -10.19 43.21 -3.33
C TRP A 227 -9.89 43.50 -4.80
N GLN A 228 -9.08 42.66 -5.43
CA GLN A 228 -8.78 42.71 -6.86
C GLN A 228 -9.26 41.44 -7.51
N SER A 229 -10.01 41.54 -8.61
CA SER A 229 -10.45 40.39 -9.40
C SER A 229 -10.18 40.61 -10.88
N PHE A 230 -9.86 39.54 -11.56
CA PHE A 230 -9.47 39.50 -12.96
C PHE A 230 -10.31 38.46 -13.71
N GLU A 231 -10.90 38.86 -14.82
CA GLU A 231 -11.52 37.91 -15.76
C GLU A 231 -10.42 37.29 -16.63
N LEU A 232 -10.27 35.96 -16.59
CA LEU A 232 -9.23 35.26 -17.33
C LEU A 232 -9.70 34.74 -18.70
N GLY A 233 -10.99 34.66 -18.94
CA GLY A 233 -11.49 34.19 -20.21
C GLY A 233 -12.78 33.41 -20.07
N ARG A 234 -13.34 33.05 -21.21
CA ARG A 234 -14.65 32.38 -21.34
C ARG A 234 -14.53 31.10 -22.14
N GLY A 235 -15.39 30.17 -21.83
CA GLY A 235 -15.53 28.93 -22.59
C GLY A 235 -16.85 28.23 -22.32
N ALA A 236 -17.31 27.47 -23.32
CA ALA A 236 -18.56 26.74 -23.18
C ALA A 236 -18.45 25.66 -22.10
N LYS A 237 -19.30 25.73 -21.09
CA LYS A 237 -19.51 24.70 -20.07
C LYS A 237 -18.22 24.28 -19.31
N PHE A 238 -17.37 25.24 -18.93
CA PHE A 238 -16.23 24.97 -18.08
C PHE A 238 -16.65 24.52 -16.68
N TYR A 239 -15.94 23.52 -16.16
CA TYR A 239 -15.99 23.15 -14.75
C TYR A 239 -15.11 24.08 -13.91
N PRO A 240 -15.26 24.04 -12.57
CA PRO A 240 -14.46 24.84 -11.68
C PRO A 240 -12.95 24.72 -11.96
N PRO A 241 -12.23 25.85 -11.97
CA PRO A 241 -10.81 25.89 -12.29
C PRO A 241 -9.94 25.30 -11.20
N SER A 242 -8.82 24.68 -11.58
CA SER A 242 -7.67 24.38 -10.73
C SER A 242 -6.65 25.50 -10.89
N LEU A 243 -5.97 25.86 -9.81
CA LEU A 243 -5.03 26.98 -9.75
C LEU A 243 -3.69 26.52 -9.17
N LEU A 244 -2.60 26.93 -9.83
CA LEU A 244 -1.24 26.75 -9.36
C LEU A 244 -0.43 28.02 -9.64
N PHE A 245 0.43 28.41 -8.70
CA PHE A 245 1.47 29.41 -8.93
C PHE A 245 2.83 28.76 -8.98
N SER A 246 3.75 29.32 -9.79
CA SER A 246 5.16 28.92 -9.76
C SER A 246 5.77 29.20 -8.40
N ARG A 247 6.82 28.44 -8.04
CA ARG A 247 7.53 28.58 -6.75
C ARG A 247 8.03 29.99 -6.47
N ASP A 248 8.37 30.74 -7.51
CA ASP A 248 8.80 32.13 -7.40
C ASP A 248 7.62 33.12 -7.39
N GLY A 249 6.40 32.65 -7.51
CA GLY A 249 5.20 33.50 -7.59
C GLY A 249 5.07 34.33 -8.86
N THR A 250 5.94 34.13 -9.86
CA THR A 250 5.97 34.94 -11.09
C THR A 250 4.86 34.57 -12.06
N PHE A 251 4.55 33.27 -12.16
CA PHE A 251 3.56 32.74 -13.10
C PHE A 251 2.38 32.16 -12.36
N PHE A 252 1.21 32.24 -12.98
CA PHE A 252 0.03 31.48 -12.59
C PHE A 252 -0.42 30.56 -13.72
N HIS A 253 -0.98 29.41 -13.33
CA HIS A 253 -1.54 28.40 -14.23
C HIS A 253 -2.95 28.11 -13.78
N VAL A 254 -3.90 28.21 -14.72
CA VAL A 254 -5.32 27.87 -14.49
C VAL A 254 -5.73 26.81 -15.49
N VAL A 255 -6.34 25.77 -15.01
CA VAL A 255 -6.79 24.65 -15.84
C VAL A 255 -8.25 24.35 -15.53
N CYS A 256 -9.05 24.27 -16.59
CA CYS A 256 -10.47 23.95 -16.53
C CYS A 256 -10.76 22.70 -17.36
N ALA A 257 -11.72 21.89 -16.96
CA ALA A 257 -12.29 20.85 -17.79
C ALA A 257 -13.61 21.33 -18.40
N ASP A 258 -13.95 20.86 -19.60
CA ASP A 258 -15.26 21.08 -20.21
C ASP A 258 -16.19 19.87 -20.07
N THR A 259 -17.47 20.05 -20.36
CA THR A 259 -18.49 18.98 -20.31
C THR A 259 -18.33 17.93 -21.40
N LEU A 260 -17.51 18.20 -22.41
CA LEU A 260 -17.20 17.28 -23.51
C LEU A 260 -15.93 16.45 -23.26
N GLY A 261 -15.35 16.55 -22.06
CA GLY A 261 -14.15 15.82 -21.69
C GLY A 261 -12.85 16.45 -22.20
N GLY A 262 -12.85 17.74 -22.47
CA GLY A 262 -11.65 18.51 -22.82
C GLY A 262 -11.05 19.22 -21.62
N THR A 263 -9.73 19.28 -21.54
CA THR A 263 -8.99 20.11 -20.59
C THR A 263 -8.46 21.36 -21.29
N HIS A 264 -8.68 22.50 -20.68
CA HIS A 264 -8.26 23.80 -21.17
C HIS A 264 -7.30 24.44 -20.18
N SER A 265 -6.15 24.89 -20.63
CA SER A 265 -5.14 25.52 -19.80
C SER A 265 -4.87 26.95 -20.19
N LEU A 266 -4.51 27.77 -19.21
CA LEU A 266 -4.08 29.15 -19.36
C LEU A 266 -2.88 29.39 -18.45
N GLN A 267 -1.82 29.98 -19.01
CA GLN A 267 -0.65 30.43 -18.27
C GLN A 267 -0.46 31.92 -18.43
N GLY A 268 -0.10 32.62 -17.37
CA GLY A 268 0.17 34.04 -17.41
C GLY A 268 1.18 34.50 -16.35
N ARG A 269 1.74 35.67 -16.56
CA ARG A 269 2.54 36.32 -15.53
C ARG A 269 1.63 37.10 -14.58
N VAL A 270 1.91 37.03 -13.30
CA VAL A 270 1.16 37.76 -12.27
C VAL A 270 1.22 39.27 -12.52
N SER A 271 2.36 39.79 -13.03
CA SER A 271 2.52 41.21 -13.39
C SER A 271 1.64 41.67 -14.56
N GLU A 272 1.10 40.78 -15.35
CA GLU A 272 0.21 41.09 -16.48
C GLU A 272 -1.27 41.16 -16.07
N LEU A 273 -1.60 40.74 -14.86
CA LEU A 273 -2.97 40.88 -14.34
C LEU A 273 -3.32 42.37 -14.16
N GLY A 274 -4.52 42.73 -14.64
CA GLY A 274 -4.98 44.12 -14.57
C GLY A 274 -4.41 45.06 -15.66
N THR A 275 -3.56 44.56 -16.55
CA THR A 275 -3.00 45.36 -17.67
C THR A 275 -3.92 45.53 -18.88
N GLY A 276 -5.11 44.89 -18.84
CA GLY A 276 -6.02 44.86 -19.98
C GLY A 276 -5.70 43.75 -21.00
N LYS A 277 -4.73 42.92 -20.70
CA LYS A 277 -4.40 41.74 -21.51
C LYS A 277 -5.62 40.83 -21.65
N GLN A 278 -5.95 40.45 -22.90
CA GLN A 278 -6.96 39.45 -23.17
C GLN A 278 -6.39 38.05 -22.98
N TRP A 279 -7.00 37.29 -22.11
CA TRP A 279 -6.60 35.93 -21.80
C TRP A 279 -7.43 34.94 -22.60
N ARG A 280 -6.81 33.83 -23.02
CA ARG A 280 -7.48 32.78 -23.76
C ARG A 280 -7.05 31.41 -23.27
N PHE A 281 -8.01 30.55 -23.04
CA PHE A 281 -7.75 29.16 -22.73
C PHE A 281 -7.47 28.36 -24.01
N ASP A 282 -6.36 27.64 -24.01
CA ASP A 282 -6.03 26.73 -25.10
C ASP A 282 -6.54 25.33 -24.76
N ARG A 283 -7.30 24.73 -25.68
CA ARG A 283 -7.73 23.35 -25.54
C ARG A 283 -6.51 22.44 -25.66
N SER A 284 -6.07 21.87 -24.55
CA SER A 284 -4.82 21.14 -24.52
C SER A 284 -4.99 19.63 -24.67
N HIS A 285 -5.96 19.03 -23.99
CA HIS A 285 -6.09 17.56 -23.95
C HIS A 285 -7.52 17.11 -23.66
N PRO A 286 -7.92 15.89 -24.10
CA PRO A 286 -9.11 15.24 -23.57
C PRO A 286 -8.87 14.86 -22.11
N GLY A 287 -9.77 15.26 -21.19
CA GLY A 287 -9.69 14.88 -19.78
C GLY A 287 -10.52 15.76 -18.85
N HIS A 288 -10.77 15.24 -17.66
CA HIS A 288 -11.55 15.92 -16.62
C HIS A 288 -10.70 16.12 -15.37
N ARG A 289 -10.90 17.23 -14.66
CA ARG A 289 -10.34 17.53 -13.33
C ARG A 289 -8.82 17.38 -13.21
N PRO A 290 -8.06 18.24 -13.84
CA PRO A 290 -6.62 18.22 -13.70
C PRO A 290 -6.20 18.61 -12.27
N ALA A 291 -5.32 17.81 -11.68
CA ALA A 291 -4.50 18.22 -10.55
C ALA A 291 -3.17 18.73 -11.10
N LEU A 292 -2.62 19.78 -10.50
CA LEU A 292 -1.43 20.47 -10.98
C LEU A 292 -0.31 20.41 -9.95
N ALA A 293 0.93 20.25 -10.42
CA ALA A 293 2.13 20.40 -9.61
C ALA A 293 3.28 20.99 -10.42
N GLU A 294 4.09 21.82 -9.80
CA GLU A 294 5.34 22.30 -10.40
C GLU A 294 6.46 21.27 -10.19
N THR A 295 7.21 21.00 -11.24
CA THR A 295 8.37 20.12 -11.24
C THR A 295 9.60 20.86 -11.75
N ALA A 296 10.77 20.28 -11.62
CA ALA A 296 12.00 20.84 -12.22
C ALA A 296 11.92 20.99 -13.74
N THR A 297 11.06 20.22 -14.41
CA THR A 297 10.90 20.18 -15.87
C THR A 297 9.68 20.92 -16.39
N GLY A 298 8.89 21.56 -15.52
CA GLY A 298 7.69 22.32 -15.87
C GLY A 298 6.45 21.90 -15.07
N ILE A 299 5.29 22.39 -15.47
CA ILE A 299 4.03 22.13 -14.79
C ILE A 299 3.46 20.80 -15.22
N LEU A 300 3.38 19.88 -14.28
CA LEU A 300 2.76 18.57 -14.42
C LEU A 300 1.25 18.68 -14.17
N ALA A 301 0.45 18.20 -15.09
CA ALA A 301 -1.00 18.08 -14.95
C ALA A 301 -1.41 16.61 -15.05
N VAL A 302 -2.11 16.12 -14.03
CA VAL A 302 -2.74 14.80 -14.04
C VAL A 302 -4.24 14.98 -14.16
N HIS A 303 -4.87 14.26 -15.09
CA HIS A 303 -6.29 14.38 -15.38
C HIS A 303 -6.91 13.04 -15.75
N ARG A 304 -8.21 12.93 -15.60
CA ARG A 304 -8.97 11.78 -16.09
C ARG A 304 -9.35 11.98 -17.56
N SER A 305 -9.11 10.98 -18.39
CA SER A 305 -9.49 10.95 -19.80
C SER A 305 -10.22 9.64 -20.13
N GLY A 306 -11.54 9.70 -20.28
CA GLY A 306 -12.37 8.48 -20.33
C GLY A 306 -12.23 7.72 -19.02
N ASP A 307 -11.89 6.45 -19.10
CA ASP A 307 -11.73 5.55 -17.94
C ASP A 307 -10.29 5.50 -17.39
N ASN A 308 -9.38 6.35 -17.91
CA ASN A 308 -7.96 6.33 -17.52
C ASN A 308 -7.51 7.64 -16.90
N LEU A 309 -6.51 7.58 -16.00
CA LEU A 309 -5.71 8.73 -15.64
C LEU A 309 -4.61 8.94 -16.67
N LYS A 310 -4.39 10.19 -17.03
CA LYS A 310 -3.31 10.63 -17.91
C LYS A 310 -2.57 11.78 -17.28
N TYR A 311 -1.31 11.94 -17.66
CA TYR A 311 -0.54 13.11 -17.28
C TYR A 311 0.06 13.80 -18.49
N THR A 312 0.37 15.07 -18.34
CA THR A 312 1.00 15.89 -19.36
C THR A 312 1.79 17.00 -18.72
N PHE A 313 2.84 17.46 -19.40
CA PHE A 313 3.49 18.70 -19.07
C PHE A 313 2.85 19.85 -19.84
N LEU A 314 2.48 20.91 -19.15
CA LEU A 314 1.81 22.08 -19.78
C LEU A 314 2.80 22.98 -20.53
N GLU A 315 4.09 22.88 -20.24
CA GLU A 315 5.16 23.68 -20.84
C GLU A 315 5.93 22.86 -21.89
N GLY A 316 6.26 23.48 -23.01
CA GLY A 316 7.07 22.93 -24.09
C GLY A 316 6.27 22.54 -25.34
N LYS A 317 7.02 22.24 -26.43
CA LYS A 317 6.45 21.87 -27.75
C LYS A 317 5.94 20.42 -27.79
N SER A 318 6.28 19.62 -26.83
CA SER A 318 5.89 18.19 -26.76
C SER A 318 4.82 17.98 -25.70
N ARG A 319 3.57 18.20 -26.09
CA ARG A 319 2.40 17.89 -25.26
C ARG A 319 2.01 16.43 -25.46
N HIS A 320 2.80 15.50 -24.97
CA HIS A 320 2.44 14.08 -24.98
C HIS A 320 1.67 13.73 -23.72
N SER A 321 0.40 13.34 -23.90
CA SER A 321 -0.37 12.72 -22.84
C SER A 321 0.01 11.24 -22.80
N LEU A 322 0.87 10.86 -21.89
CA LEU A 322 1.20 9.46 -21.66
C LEU A 322 0.17 8.85 -20.72
N PRO A 323 -0.39 7.69 -21.05
CA PRO A 323 -1.31 7.01 -20.15
C PRO A 323 -0.55 6.55 -18.89
N LEU A 324 -1.18 6.68 -17.74
CA LEU A 324 -0.64 6.13 -16.48
C LEU A 324 -0.65 4.58 -16.44
N THR A 325 -1.20 3.94 -17.48
CA THR A 325 -1.20 2.49 -17.65
C THR A 325 0.20 1.88 -17.66
N ASP A 326 1.23 2.67 -17.95
CA ASP A 326 2.63 2.23 -17.88
C ASP A 326 3.11 1.99 -16.44
N LEU A 327 2.39 2.51 -15.43
CA LEU A 327 2.72 2.32 -14.03
C LEU A 327 2.48 0.88 -13.55
N ASP A 328 1.39 0.28 -13.98
CA ASP A 328 1.09 -1.13 -13.75
C ASP A 328 0.02 -1.59 -14.74
N SER A 329 0.44 -2.37 -15.75
CA SER A 329 -0.45 -2.92 -16.79
C SER A 329 -1.54 -3.85 -16.24
N ARG A 330 -1.41 -4.27 -14.98
CA ARG A 330 -2.38 -5.13 -14.28
C ARG A 330 -3.49 -4.34 -13.60
N PHE A 331 -3.42 -3.01 -13.63
CA PHE A 331 -4.40 -2.15 -12.96
C PHE A 331 -5.61 -1.90 -13.88
N VAL A 332 -6.80 -2.09 -13.34
CA VAL A 332 -8.05 -1.74 -14.06
C VAL A 332 -8.35 -0.28 -13.80
N TRP A 333 -8.04 0.58 -14.76
CA TRP A 333 -8.08 2.02 -14.62
C TRP A 333 -9.48 2.65 -14.75
N ASP A 334 -10.47 1.89 -15.19
CA ASP A 334 -11.85 2.36 -15.41
C ASP A 334 -12.56 2.84 -14.14
N THR A 335 -12.06 2.41 -12.98
CA THR A 335 -12.61 2.75 -11.66
C THR A 335 -11.85 3.83 -10.91
N VAL A 336 -10.77 4.36 -11.52
CA VAL A 336 -9.89 5.33 -10.89
C VAL A 336 -10.35 6.76 -11.16
N HIS A 337 -10.39 7.57 -10.10
CA HIS A 337 -10.84 8.97 -10.20
C HIS A 337 -10.19 9.89 -9.14
N SER A 338 -10.54 11.17 -9.21
CA SER A 338 -10.18 12.22 -8.25
C SER A 338 -8.68 12.33 -7.96
N PRO A 339 -7.82 12.45 -9.00
CA PRO A 339 -6.40 12.64 -8.76
C PRO A 339 -6.14 13.91 -7.95
N ARG A 340 -5.13 13.84 -7.07
CA ARG A 340 -4.58 14.97 -6.33
C ARG A 340 -3.07 14.95 -6.46
N LEU A 341 -2.49 16.11 -6.58
CA LEU A 341 -1.05 16.30 -6.57
C LEU A 341 -0.64 17.17 -5.39
N VAL A 342 0.42 16.79 -4.74
CA VAL A 342 1.11 17.59 -3.73
C VAL A 342 2.62 17.42 -3.95
N VAL A 343 3.36 18.47 -3.72
CA VAL A 343 4.83 18.47 -3.81
C VAL A 343 5.39 18.38 -2.41
N ASP A 344 6.24 17.38 -2.17
CA ASP A 344 6.89 17.24 -0.87
C ASP A 344 8.03 18.23 -0.66
N ARG A 345 8.64 18.20 0.52
CA ARG A 345 9.77 19.08 0.87
C ARG A 345 11.01 18.88 -0.02
N ASN A 346 11.15 17.72 -0.64
CA ASN A 346 12.24 17.43 -1.58
C ASN A 346 11.92 17.91 -3.00
N GLY A 347 10.77 18.58 -3.21
CA GLY A 347 10.32 19.01 -4.51
C GLY A 347 9.77 17.90 -5.40
N ILE A 348 9.43 16.75 -4.83
CA ILE A 348 8.90 15.60 -5.56
C ILE A 348 7.38 15.64 -5.57
N PRO A 349 6.72 15.62 -6.73
CA PRO A 349 5.27 15.48 -6.83
C PRO A 349 4.82 14.08 -6.42
N TRP A 350 3.81 14.04 -5.56
CA TRP A 350 3.05 12.86 -5.19
C TRP A 350 1.66 12.94 -5.80
N MET A 351 1.27 11.91 -6.49
CA MET A 351 -0.07 11.75 -7.04
C MET A 351 -0.85 10.78 -6.17
N PHE A 352 -2.00 11.21 -5.69
CA PHE A 352 -2.97 10.41 -4.97
C PHE A 352 -4.23 10.26 -5.82
N PHE A 353 -4.86 9.10 -5.80
CA PHE A 353 -6.09 8.85 -6.53
C PHE A 353 -6.94 7.78 -5.86
N ILE A 354 -8.23 7.80 -6.14
CA ILE A 354 -9.21 6.87 -5.58
C ILE A 354 -9.48 5.76 -6.60
N ASP A 355 -9.46 4.50 -6.14
CA ASP A 355 -10.08 3.37 -6.83
C ASP A 355 -11.43 3.05 -6.18
N SER A 356 -12.51 3.37 -6.87
CA SER A 356 -13.86 3.19 -6.34
C SER A 356 -14.27 1.73 -6.22
N THR A 357 -13.73 0.83 -7.03
CA THR A 357 -14.04 -0.60 -6.98
C THR A 357 -13.41 -1.25 -5.75
N ARG A 358 -12.18 -0.85 -5.44
CA ARG A 358 -11.43 -1.41 -4.31
C ARG A 358 -11.61 -0.62 -3.01
N GLN A 359 -12.26 0.54 -3.07
CA GLN A 359 -12.43 1.44 -1.93
C GLN A 359 -11.08 1.86 -1.31
N HIS A 360 -10.10 2.14 -2.17
CA HIS A 360 -8.73 2.48 -1.79
C HIS A 360 -8.30 3.81 -2.36
N VAL A 361 -7.38 4.46 -1.66
CA VAL A 361 -6.56 5.53 -2.19
C VAL A 361 -5.18 4.97 -2.48
N PHE A 362 -4.71 5.13 -3.70
CA PHE A 362 -3.36 4.79 -4.11
C PHE A 362 -2.53 6.04 -4.30
N TYR A 363 -1.22 5.90 -4.27
CA TYR A 363 -0.32 6.98 -4.57
C TYR A 363 0.91 6.52 -5.35
N SER A 364 1.51 7.46 -6.07
CA SER A 364 2.75 7.31 -6.79
C SER A 364 3.52 8.63 -6.77
N ARG A 365 4.84 8.57 -6.94
CA ARG A 365 5.74 9.73 -6.92
C ARG A 365 6.35 9.95 -8.29
N TRP A 366 6.49 11.21 -8.69
CA TRP A 366 7.18 11.55 -9.92
C TRP A 366 8.70 11.55 -9.70
N LEU A 367 9.43 10.69 -10.37
CA LEU A 367 10.88 10.50 -10.22
C LEU A 367 11.67 11.18 -11.35
N GLY A 368 11.22 12.33 -11.80
CA GLY A 368 11.86 13.14 -12.85
C GLY A 368 11.50 12.72 -14.27
N THR A 369 11.57 11.46 -14.60
CA THR A 369 11.27 10.92 -15.94
C THR A 369 10.03 10.04 -15.97
N ARG A 370 9.69 9.41 -14.86
CA ARG A 370 8.54 8.50 -14.72
C ARG A 370 7.96 8.50 -13.32
N TRP A 371 6.80 7.88 -13.19
CA TRP A 371 6.17 7.62 -11.90
C TRP A 371 6.83 6.43 -11.19
N SER A 372 6.92 6.49 -9.87
CA SER A 372 7.31 5.32 -9.07
C SER A 372 6.27 4.21 -9.21
N PRO A 373 6.64 2.95 -8.92
CA PRO A 373 5.63 1.91 -8.74
C PRO A 373 4.51 2.37 -7.82
N MET A 374 3.28 1.96 -8.11
CA MET A 374 2.14 2.32 -7.28
C MET A 374 2.30 1.73 -5.89
N MET A 375 2.05 2.56 -4.90
CA MET A 375 2.09 2.18 -3.50
C MET A 375 0.66 2.05 -2.97
N ASN A 376 0.47 1.07 -2.11
CA ASN A 376 -0.79 0.88 -1.43
C ASN A 376 -1.16 2.16 -0.71
N GLY A 377 -2.32 2.65 -1.04
CA GLY A 377 -2.92 3.73 -0.33
C GLY A 377 -3.63 3.25 0.93
N PHE A 378 -4.34 4.14 1.49
CA PHE A 378 -5.02 3.99 2.76
C PHE A 378 -6.41 3.42 2.54
N TRP A 379 -6.81 2.52 3.42
CA TRP A 379 -8.16 1.98 3.44
C TRP A 379 -9.08 2.94 4.18
N LEU A 380 -10.22 3.23 3.59
CA LEU A 380 -11.26 3.99 4.30
C LEU A 380 -11.80 3.22 5.49
N THR A 381 -11.86 1.91 5.37
CA THR A 381 -12.35 1.02 6.40
C THR A 381 -11.40 -0.17 6.53
N ARG A 382 -10.46 -0.11 7.44
CA ARG A 382 -9.74 -1.32 7.86
C ARG A 382 -10.67 -2.25 8.67
N ASN A 383 -11.81 -1.76 9.12
CA ASN A 383 -12.78 -2.52 9.89
C ASN A 383 -13.84 -3.11 8.96
N THR A 384 -13.54 -4.26 8.38
CA THR A 384 -14.35 -4.94 7.37
C THR A 384 -15.57 -5.69 7.92
N ALA A 385 -15.84 -5.62 9.21
CA ALA A 385 -17.01 -6.26 9.80
C ALA A 385 -18.36 -5.75 9.24
N ARG A 386 -18.37 -4.72 8.39
CA ARG A 386 -19.55 -4.13 7.78
C ARG A 386 -19.51 -3.98 6.26
N LEU A 387 -18.73 -4.80 5.55
CA LEU A 387 -18.75 -4.81 4.08
C LEU A 387 -20.06 -5.36 3.47
N GLU A 388 -21.04 -5.74 4.27
CA GLU A 388 -22.38 -6.10 3.78
C GLU A 388 -23.18 -4.91 3.28
N ASP A 389 -22.86 -3.70 3.69
CA ASP A 389 -23.46 -2.47 3.16
C ASP A 389 -22.66 -2.00 1.93
N ASN A 390 -23.08 -2.43 0.78
CA ASN A 390 -22.54 -2.16 -0.57
C ASN A 390 -22.52 -0.65 -0.98
N HIS A 391 -22.47 0.29 -0.07
CA HIS A 391 -22.63 1.71 -0.36
C HIS A 391 -21.53 2.64 0.18
N LEU A 392 -20.40 2.08 0.64
CA LEU A 392 -19.27 2.88 1.08
C LEU A 392 -18.41 3.29 -0.13
N SER A 393 -18.77 4.37 -0.79
CA SER A 393 -17.92 4.96 -1.82
C SER A 393 -16.99 6.01 -1.22
N ILE A 394 -15.67 5.85 -1.38
CA ILE A 394 -14.73 6.96 -1.20
C ILE A 394 -15.04 7.98 -2.28
N ASP A 395 -15.51 9.15 -1.89
CA ASP A 395 -15.89 10.19 -2.83
C ASP A 395 -15.20 11.53 -2.55
N SER A 396 -14.38 11.59 -1.52
CA SER A 396 -13.66 12.79 -1.12
C SER A 396 -12.23 12.45 -0.74
N LEU A 397 -11.30 13.14 -1.37
CA LEU A 397 -9.87 13.04 -1.13
C LEU A 397 -9.29 14.45 -1.06
N SER A 398 -8.65 14.80 0.05
CA SER A 398 -7.86 16.03 0.20
C SER A 398 -6.47 15.68 0.68
N VAL A 399 -5.48 16.35 0.12
CA VAL A 399 -4.07 16.11 0.41
C VAL A 399 -3.37 17.46 0.57
N GLU A 400 -2.52 17.58 1.59
CA GLU A 400 -1.73 18.77 1.83
C GLU A 400 -0.36 18.38 2.41
N HIS A 401 0.68 19.17 2.13
CA HIS A 401 2.03 19.01 2.68
C HIS A 401 2.24 19.87 3.92
N GLY A 402 3.35 19.67 4.62
CA GLY A 402 3.71 20.50 5.77
C GLY A 402 3.18 19.98 7.10
N PHE A 403 2.84 18.70 7.18
CA PHE A 403 2.44 18.01 8.41
C PHE A 403 3.66 17.46 9.18
N GLY A 404 3.43 17.16 10.45
CA GLY A 404 4.49 16.74 11.36
C GLY A 404 5.26 17.89 11.97
N ALA A 405 5.94 17.66 13.08
CA ALA A 405 6.67 18.70 13.83
C ALA A 405 7.79 19.38 12.99
N ASP A 406 8.36 18.66 12.04
CA ASP A 406 9.36 19.14 11.09
C ASP A 406 8.76 19.64 9.76
N ARG A 407 7.42 19.63 9.65
CA ARG A 407 6.65 19.95 8.44
C ARG A 407 7.05 19.13 7.20
N SER A 408 7.58 17.93 7.41
CA SER A 408 8.05 17.06 6.33
C SER A 408 6.97 16.13 5.78
N SER A 409 5.89 15.90 6.50
CA SER A 409 4.88 14.90 6.19
C SER A 409 3.76 15.43 5.30
N ILE A 410 3.01 14.52 4.69
CA ILE A 410 1.82 14.79 3.88
C ILE A 410 0.59 14.36 4.70
N GLY A 411 -0.35 15.27 4.90
CA GLY A 411 -1.65 14.99 5.47
C GLY A 411 -2.65 14.56 4.40
N LEU A 412 -3.40 13.51 4.68
CA LEU A 412 -4.39 12.93 3.77
C LEU A 412 -5.73 12.78 4.49
N VAL A 413 -6.79 13.33 3.91
CA VAL A 413 -8.16 13.15 4.39
C VAL A 413 -8.96 12.37 3.37
N ILE A 414 -9.54 11.28 3.82
CA ILE A 414 -10.40 10.42 3.04
C ILE A 414 -11.79 10.45 3.65
N GLY A 415 -12.80 10.75 2.85
CA GLY A 415 -14.18 10.84 3.32
C GLY A 415 -15.15 10.05 2.47
N ASN A 416 -16.29 9.73 3.07
CA ASN A 416 -17.46 9.17 2.42
C ASN A 416 -18.66 10.10 2.68
N ARG A 417 -19.42 10.44 1.64
CA ARG A 417 -20.57 11.34 1.73
C ARG A 417 -21.80 10.75 2.38
N SER A 418 -21.98 9.44 2.24
CA SER A 418 -23.22 8.78 2.67
C SER A 418 -23.23 8.44 4.15
N GLN A 419 -22.06 8.41 4.80
CA GLN A 419 -21.94 8.03 6.21
C GLN A 419 -20.93 8.92 6.96
N PHE A 420 -21.25 10.21 7.15
CA PHE A 420 -20.55 11.01 8.15
C PHE A 420 -20.98 10.55 9.53
N PRO A 421 -20.08 10.02 10.35
CA PRO A 421 -18.84 10.64 10.82
C PRO A 421 -17.51 9.97 10.40
N ASP A 422 -17.47 9.17 9.34
CA ASP A 422 -16.36 8.24 9.09
C ASP A 422 -15.24 8.79 8.20
N ALA A 423 -15.02 10.09 8.12
CA ALA A 423 -13.81 10.64 7.54
C ALA A 423 -12.58 10.17 8.33
N LYS A 424 -11.52 9.77 7.60
CA LYS A 424 -10.25 9.38 8.19
C LYS A 424 -9.16 10.37 7.80
N PHE A 425 -8.29 10.62 8.74
CA PHE A 425 -7.11 11.44 8.55
C PHE A 425 -5.87 10.57 8.73
N TYR A 426 -4.93 10.72 7.81
CA TYR A 426 -3.65 10.02 7.82
C TYR A 426 -2.52 11.00 7.61
N VAL A 427 -1.38 10.70 8.21
CA VAL A 427 -0.12 11.41 7.98
C VAL A 427 0.85 10.44 7.32
N ILE A 428 1.40 10.85 6.19
CA ILE A 428 2.40 10.09 5.45
C ILE A 428 3.74 10.75 5.67
N GLU A 429 4.67 10.02 6.25
CA GLU A 429 6.03 10.48 6.36
C GLU A 429 6.69 10.58 4.99
N VAL A 430 7.26 11.73 4.72
CA VAL A 430 8.21 11.92 3.63
C VAL A 430 9.58 11.51 4.16
N PRO A 431 10.23 10.52 3.57
CA PRO A 431 11.47 10.00 4.11
C PRO A 431 12.56 11.07 4.15
N THR A 432 13.37 10.98 5.18
CA THR A 432 14.59 11.78 5.37
C THR A 432 15.77 10.84 5.43
N LEU A 433 16.86 11.21 4.82
CA LEU A 433 18.10 10.47 4.93
C LEU A 433 19.12 11.24 5.76
N LYS A 434 19.83 10.53 6.59
CA LYS A 434 20.95 11.07 7.34
C LYS A 434 22.15 10.14 7.23
N ALA A 435 23.32 10.71 6.99
CA ALA A 435 24.56 9.95 6.85
C ALA A 435 25.06 9.49 8.24
N ASP A 436 24.31 8.61 8.89
CA ASP A 436 24.64 7.99 10.17
C ASP A 436 24.92 6.48 10.03
N LEU A 437 25.64 5.90 10.98
CA LEU A 437 26.10 4.50 10.91
C LEU A 437 24.97 3.46 10.83
N ALA A 438 23.80 3.77 11.37
CA ALA A 438 22.64 2.88 11.34
C ALA A 438 21.85 2.97 10.03
N THR A 439 22.13 3.96 9.18
CA THR A 439 21.35 4.18 7.97
C THR A 439 21.78 3.24 6.86
N LYS A 440 20.87 2.37 6.46
CA LYS A 440 20.98 1.46 5.32
C LYS A 440 19.76 1.62 4.43
N VAL A 441 19.96 1.90 3.15
CA VAL A 441 18.89 2.08 2.18
C VAL A 441 18.82 0.88 1.26
N LEU A 442 17.67 0.21 1.26
CA LEU A 442 17.30 -0.81 0.31
C LEU A 442 16.33 -0.19 -0.70
N PHE A 443 16.51 -0.42 -1.98
CA PHE A 443 15.66 0.16 -3.03
C PHE A 443 14.33 -0.60 -3.17
N LEU A 444 13.53 -0.68 -2.10
CA LEU A 444 12.32 -1.51 -2.07
C LEU A 444 11.12 -0.83 -2.74
N ASP A 445 10.90 0.45 -2.47
CA ASP A 445 9.75 1.23 -2.96
C ASP A 445 10.14 2.60 -3.55
N LEU A 446 11.43 2.83 -3.69
CA LEU A 446 12.04 4.06 -4.23
C LEU A 446 11.70 5.35 -3.45
N LYS A 447 11.24 5.25 -2.20
CA LYS A 447 10.94 6.47 -1.41
C LYS A 447 12.17 7.33 -1.16
N GLU A 448 13.35 6.74 -1.08
CA GLU A 448 14.64 7.41 -0.89
C GLU A 448 15.24 7.91 -2.22
N VAL A 449 14.52 7.78 -3.33
CA VAL A 449 14.95 8.22 -4.66
C VAL A 449 14.19 9.48 -5.07
N GLN A 450 14.92 10.49 -5.54
CA GLN A 450 14.36 11.73 -6.09
C GLN A 450 14.23 11.68 -7.61
N HIS A 451 15.25 11.17 -8.30
CA HIS A 451 15.29 11.16 -9.75
C HIS A 451 15.85 9.83 -10.26
N ILE A 452 15.31 9.35 -11.37
CA ILE A 452 15.74 8.16 -12.05
C ILE A 452 15.70 8.40 -13.57
N ASP A 453 16.74 7.98 -14.28
CA ASP A 453 16.84 8.11 -15.72
C ASP A 453 17.53 6.89 -16.33
N GLY A 454 16.87 6.19 -17.26
CA GLY A 454 17.38 4.98 -17.92
C GLY A 454 17.64 3.80 -16.98
N VAL A 455 17.09 3.82 -15.76
CA VAL A 455 17.27 2.78 -14.74
C VAL A 455 15.90 2.31 -14.26
N GLU A 456 15.77 1.05 -13.95
CA GLU A 456 14.54 0.48 -13.38
C GLU A 456 14.79 -0.34 -12.11
N LEU A 457 13.74 -0.48 -11.31
CA LEU A 457 13.72 -1.35 -10.14
C LEU A 457 13.24 -2.73 -10.55
N ARG A 458 14.02 -3.77 -10.25
CA ARG A 458 13.65 -5.17 -10.45
C ARG A 458 13.60 -5.95 -9.16
N LEU A 459 12.60 -6.83 -9.02
CA LEU A 459 12.58 -7.85 -7.99
C LEU A 459 13.66 -8.88 -8.31
N THR A 460 14.46 -9.25 -7.32
CA THR A 460 15.46 -10.30 -7.48
C THR A 460 14.79 -11.65 -7.23
N ALA A 461 14.79 -12.50 -8.23
CA ALA A 461 14.35 -13.89 -8.06
C ALA A 461 15.34 -14.66 -7.19
N ALA A 462 14.85 -15.35 -6.18
CA ALA A 462 15.70 -16.18 -5.35
C ALA A 462 16.23 -17.39 -6.10
N ARG A 463 17.49 -17.71 -5.88
CA ARG A 463 18.13 -18.93 -6.41
C ARG A 463 17.62 -20.14 -5.63
N LYS A 464 16.75 -20.91 -6.24
CA LYS A 464 16.15 -22.12 -5.67
C LYS A 464 17.07 -23.33 -5.86
N LEU A 465 17.21 -24.16 -4.82
CA LEU A 465 17.78 -25.49 -4.98
C LEU A 465 16.79 -26.39 -5.71
N PRO A 466 17.24 -27.25 -6.63
CA PRO A 466 16.35 -28.12 -7.41
C PRO A 466 15.72 -29.23 -6.54
N ASP A 467 16.49 -29.75 -5.60
CA ASP A 467 16.05 -30.83 -4.72
C ASP A 467 15.56 -30.30 -3.35
N PRO A 468 14.55 -30.93 -2.75
CA PRO A 468 14.11 -30.57 -1.42
C PRO A 468 15.16 -30.92 -0.37
N VAL A 469 15.26 -30.07 0.67
CA VAL A 469 16.22 -30.26 1.78
C VAL A 469 15.66 -31.12 2.93
N ILE A 470 14.33 -31.18 3.06
CA ILE A 470 13.64 -32.09 4.02
C ILE A 470 12.46 -32.75 3.29
N THR A 471 12.49 -34.05 3.19
CA THR A 471 11.43 -34.87 2.59
C THR A 471 10.65 -35.66 3.63
N GLY A 472 9.57 -36.33 3.25
CA GLY A 472 8.83 -37.28 4.08
C GLY A 472 9.69 -38.46 4.53
N GLY A 473 9.21 -39.18 5.53
CA GLY A 473 9.80 -40.40 6.03
C GLY A 473 9.30 -41.66 5.26
N ARG A 474 9.68 -42.81 5.74
CA ARG A 474 9.26 -44.09 5.19
C ARG A 474 7.80 -44.36 5.53
N ARG A 475 7.18 -45.30 4.80
CA ARG A 475 5.85 -45.79 5.14
C ARG A 475 5.81 -46.30 6.59
N GLY A 476 4.93 -45.71 7.39
CA GLY A 476 4.80 -46.03 8.81
C GLY A 476 5.39 -45.00 9.74
N ASP A 477 6.20 -44.09 9.24
CA ASP A 477 6.72 -42.96 10.00
C ASP A 477 5.65 -41.85 10.16
N PHE A 478 5.83 -40.96 11.14
CA PHE A 478 4.88 -39.89 11.41
C PHE A 478 4.85 -38.80 10.29
N ASP A 479 5.82 -38.80 9.41
CA ASP A 479 5.95 -37.92 8.28
C ASP A 479 5.91 -38.66 6.91
N SER A 480 5.27 -39.84 6.90
CA SER A 480 5.19 -40.70 5.72
C SER A 480 4.37 -40.11 4.57
N GLN A 481 3.60 -39.07 4.79
CA GLN A 481 2.84 -38.32 3.77
C GLN A 481 3.52 -36.99 3.37
N GLY A 482 4.74 -36.75 3.84
CA GLY A 482 5.53 -35.56 3.53
C GLY A 482 5.90 -34.69 4.72
N ALA A 483 6.69 -33.68 4.41
CA ALA A 483 7.16 -32.64 5.33
C ALA A 483 6.75 -31.26 4.81
N ALA A 484 6.29 -30.39 5.70
CA ALA A 484 5.87 -29.02 5.36
C ALA A 484 6.07 -28.06 6.54
N ASN A 485 5.78 -26.79 6.35
CA ASN A 485 5.75 -25.75 7.39
C ASN A 485 7.04 -25.74 8.22
N VAL A 486 8.17 -25.57 7.55
CA VAL A 486 9.49 -25.64 8.17
C VAL A 486 9.88 -24.31 8.84
N ALA A 487 10.49 -24.38 10.01
CA ALA A 487 11.25 -23.27 10.59
C ALA A 487 12.71 -23.71 10.71
N VAL A 488 13.64 -22.87 10.30
CA VAL A 488 15.07 -23.13 10.41
C VAL A 488 15.76 -21.98 11.10
N VAL A 489 16.65 -22.29 12.02
CA VAL A 489 17.53 -21.32 12.66
C VAL A 489 18.96 -21.85 12.67
N ARG A 490 19.96 -20.95 12.55
CA ARG A 490 21.38 -21.28 12.72
C ARG A 490 21.81 -20.90 14.13
N LYS A 491 22.35 -21.86 14.89
CA LYS A 491 22.85 -21.61 16.22
C LYS A 491 24.13 -22.41 16.45
N ASN A 492 25.20 -21.73 16.81
CA ASN A 492 26.53 -22.33 17.04
C ASN A 492 27.01 -23.17 15.84
N GLY A 493 26.85 -22.66 14.65
CA GLY A 493 27.27 -23.32 13.40
C GLY A 493 26.39 -24.50 12.94
N VAL A 494 25.29 -24.80 13.65
CA VAL A 494 24.36 -25.89 13.30
C VAL A 494 23.01 -25.31 12.90
N TYR A 495 22.49 -25.72 11.74
CA TYR A 495 21.15 -25.44 11.30
C TYR A 495 20.19 -26.43 11.95
N ARG A 496 19.19 -25.91 12.62
CA ARG A 496 18.16 -26.66 13.32
C ARG A 496 16.83 -26.40 12.67
N ALA A 497 16.17 -27.46 12.26
CA ALA A 497 14.88 -27.39 11.56
C ALA A 497 13.78 -28.06 12.36
N TRP A 498 12.65 -27.38 12.46
CA TRP A 498 11.38 -27.94 12.92
C TRP A 498 10.42 -27.96 11.75
N TYR A 499 9.74 -29.06 11.52
CA TYR A 499 8.84 -29.20 10.39
C TYR A 499 7.60 -29.99 10.78
N SER A 500 6.52 -29.72 10.07
CA SER A 500 5.27 -30.49 10.18
C SER A 500 5.39 -31.78 9.38
N GLY A 501 5.46 -32.92 10.06
CA GLY A 501 5.39 -34.25 9.44
C GLY A 501 3.94 -34.69 9.31
N LEU A 502 3.52 -35.12 8.13
CA LEU A 502 2.16 -35.53 7.81
C LEU A 502 2.02 -37.06 7.77
N TYR A 503 0.94 -37.56 8.36
CA TYR A 503 0.60 -38.98 8.34
C TYR A 503 -0.91 -39.18 8.40
N ARG A 504 -1.37 -40.37 8.07
CA ARG A 504 -2.77 -40.78 8.21
C ARG A 504 -2.95 -41.78 9.34
N GLU A 505 -3.94 -41.56 10.20
CA GLU A 505 -4.36 -42.56 11.20
C GLU A 505 -5.28 -43.61 10.54
N PRO A 506 -5.04 -44.93 10.78
CA PRO A 506 -5.93 -45.95 10.30
C PRO A 506 -7.33 -45.79 10.92
N GLY A 507 -8.36 -45.82 10.08
CA GLY A 507 -9.75 -45.76 10.53
C GLY A 507 -10.31 -44.36 10.81
N SER A 508 -9.54 -43.27 10.58
CA SER A 508 -10.11 -41.92 10.58
C SER A 508 -10.84 -41.67 9.24
N GLU A 509 -12.13 -41.49 9.30
CA GLU A 509 -12.97 -41.27 8.10
C GLU A 509 -13.25 -39.77 7.93
N TRP A 510 -12.89 -39.22 6.78
CA TRP A 510 -13.41 -37.95 6.29
C TRP A 510 -14.65 -38.20 5.44
N PRO A 511 -15.72 -37.34 5.46
CA PRO A 511 -17.02 -37.63 4.89
C PRO A 511 -17.07 -38.01 3.42
N ARG A 512 -16.00 -37.89 2.64
CA ARG A 512 -16.02 -38.15 1.18
C ARG A 512 -14.80 -38.81 0.55
N SER A 513 -13.65 -38.97 1.24
CA SER A 513 -12.43 -39.47 0.59
C SER A 513 -11.42 -40.23 1.47
N GLY A 514 -11.78 -40.72 2.66
CA GLY A 514 -10.85 -41.46 3.50
C GLY A 514 -10.23 -40.66 4.66
N ALA A 515 -9.19 -41.25 5.29
CA ALA A 515 -8.64 -40.81 6.54
C ALA A 515 -8.06 -39.37 6.49
N ILE A 516 -8.43 -38.48 7.44
CA ILE A 516 -7.87 -37.16 7.60
C ILE A 516 -6.37 -37.28 7.93
N PRO A 517 -5.49 -36.53 7.23
CA PRO A 517 -4.10 -36.44 7.64
C PRO A 517 -3.95 -35.71 8.99
N TYR A 518 -3.01 -36.21 9.79
CA TYR A 518 -2.57 -35.58 11.02
C TYR A 518 -1.18 -35.03 10.86
N VAL A 519 -0.87 -34.05 11.68
CA VAL A 519 0.42 -33.34 11.73
C VAL A 519 1.06 -33.55 13.10
N ARG A 520 2.36 -33.84 13.09
CA ARG A 520 3.24 -33.79 14.25
C ARG A 520 4.53 -33.05 13.91
N VAL A 521 5.14 -32.42 14.91
CA VAL A 521 6.36 -31.64 14.69
C VAL A 521 7.58 -32.55 14.84
N GLY A 522 8.33 -32.67 13.75
CA GLY A 522 9.62 -33.32 13.70
C GLY A 522 10.80 -32.34 13.78
N TYR A 523 11.97 -32.87 14.06
CA TYR A 523 13.20 -32.12 14.18
C TYR A 523 14.31 -32.70 13.30
N ALA A 524 15.12 -31.83 12.69
CA ALA A 524 16.28 -32.23 11.88
C ALA A 524 17.43 -31.24 12.08
N GLU A 525 18.66 -31.68 11.86
CA GLU A 525 19.88 -30.87 11.95
C GLU A 525 20.70 -30.96 10.66
N SER A 526 21.39 -29.87 10.36
CA SER A 526 22.37 -29.81 9.27
C SER A 526 23.56 -28.96 9.67
N VAL A 527 24.73 -29.22 9.07
CA VAL A 527 25.94 -28.40 9.21
C VAL A 527 26.10 -27.40 8.09
N ASP A 528 25.43 -27.61 6.97
CA ASP A 528 25.49 -26.80 5.74
C ASP A 528 24.16 -26.13 5.37
N GLY A 529 23.07 -26.43 6.11
CA GLY A 529 21.74 -25.90 5.81
C GLY A 529 21.04 -26.57 4.63
N ILE A 530 21.65 -27.60 4.01
CA ILE A 530 21.15 -28.32 2.84
C ILE A 530 20.83 -29.77 3.20
N HIS A 531 21.80 -30.48 3.77
CA HIS A 531 21.70 -31.90 4.06
C HIS A 531 21.22 -32.14 5.51
N PHE A 532 19.90 -32.08 5.70
CA PHE A 532 19.30 -32.27 7.03
C PHE A 532 19.23 -33.76 7.42
N LYS A 533 19.62 -34.07 8.66
CA LYS A 533 19.55 -35.40 9.25
C LYS A 533 18.48 -35.46 10.32
N LYS A 534 17.53 -36.39 10.18
CA LYS A 534 16.48 -36.68 11.12
C LYS A 534 17.05 -37.61 12.20
N LYS A 535 17.68 -37.03 13.21
CA LYS A 535 18.27 -37.82 14.33
C LYS A 535 17.17 -38.27 15.29
N SER A 536 17.28 -39.53 15.77
CA SER A 536 16.41 -39.99 16.85
C SER A 536 16.66 -39.15 18.10
N LEU A 537 15.57 -38.64 18.65
CA LEU A 537 15.59 -37.85 19.88
C LEU A 537 15.27 -38.70 21.13
N GLY A 538 14.55 -39.81 20.97
CA GLY A 538 14.05 -40.61 22.07
C GLY A 538 13.10 -39.88 23.04
N LEU A 539 12.47 -38.78 22.55
CA LEU A 539 11.63 -37.88 23.36
C LEU A 539 10.14 -38.20 23.24
N SER A 540 9.72 -38.71 22.10
CA SER A 540 8.31 -39.06 21.81
C SER A 540 8.25 -40.31 20.94
N SER A 541 7.31 -41.17 21.19
CA SER A 541 7.08 -42.39 20.40
C SER A 541 5.99 -42.16 19.34
N PHE A 542 6.10 -42.93 18.26
CA PHE A 542 5.06 -43.00 17.24
C PHE A 542 4.78 -44.47 16.93
N ARG A 543 3.55 -44.90 17.12
CA ARG A 543 3.11 -46.30 16.84
C ARG A 543 4.05 -47.37 17.50
N LYS A 544 4.44 -47.16 18.77
CA LYS A 544 5.37 -48.02 19.53
C LYS A 544 6.85 -47.97 19.04
N ASN A 545 7.17 -47.03 18.15
CA ASN A 545 8.57 -46.76 17.78
C ASN A 545 9.08 -45.57 18.57
N ASP A 546 10.06 -45.78 19.46
CA ASP A 546 10.71 -44.74 20.26
C ASP A 546 11.89 -44.10 19.54
N ASN A 547 12.32 -44.72 18.44
CA ASN A 547 13.41 -44.20 17.62
C ASN A 547 12.90 -43.15 16.61
N THR A 548 12.34 -42.06 17.09
CA THR A 548 11.78 -40.98 16.28
C THR A 548 12.54 -39.69 16.49
N ASN A 549 12.43 -38.76 15.49
CA ASN A 549 12.89 -37.38 15.60
C ASN A 549 11.73 -36.42 15.97
N LEU A 550 10.69 -36.93 16.63
CA LEU A 550 9.61 -36.11 17.17
C LEU A 550 10.04 -35.31 18.38
N VAL A 551 9.67 -34.05 18.42
CA VAL A 551 9.81 -33.23 19.62
C VAL A 551 8.78 -33.66 20.67
N ALA A 552 9.08 -33.39 21.96
CA ALA A 552 8.17 -33.68 23.06
C ALA A 552 7.22 -32.52 23.35
N GLY A 553 6.04 -32.83 23.90
CA GLY A 553 5.09 -31.87 24.45
C GLY A 553 4.11 -31.25 23.44
N LEU A 554 4.31 -31.43 22.14
CA LEU A 554 3.37 -30.97 21.13
C LEU A 554 2.38 -32.11 20.76
N PRO A 555 1.06 -31.84 20.74
CA PRO A 555 0.06 -32.85 20.38
C PRO A 555 0.06 -33.13 18.87
N ALA A 556 -0.52 -34.27 18.47
CA ALA A 556 -0.93 -34.49 17.10
C ALA A 556 -2.18 -33.66 16.80
N THR A 557 -2.20 -32.99 15.65
CA THR A 557 -3.33 -32.15 15.23
C THR A 557 -3.77 -32.51 13.82
N PRO A 558 -5.07 -32.40 13.50
CA PRO A 558 -5.52 -32.57 12.13
C PRO A 558 -5.00 -31.48 11.21
N ILE A 559 -4.81 -31.79 9.92
CA ILE A 559 -4.19 -30.89 8.94
C ILE A 559 -4.92 -29.53 8.78
N TYR A 560 -6.20 -29.47 9.03
CA TYR A 560 -6.98 -28.22 8.96
C TYR A 560 -6.82 -27.32 10.20
N ARG A 561 -6.09 -27.79 11.23
CA ARG A 561 -5.68 -27.04 12.44
C ARG A 561 -4.25 -27.43 12.83
N PRO A 562 -3.28 -27.26 11.94
CA PRO A 562 -1.94 -27.77 12.19
C PRO A 562 -1.22 -26.96 13.26
N ILE A 563 -0.36 -27.60 14.01
CA ILE A 563 0.71 -26.92 14.73
C ILE A 563 1.79 -26.59 13.72
N VAL A 564 1.97 -25.31 13.42
CA VAL A 564 2.86 -24.81 12.37
C VAL A 564 4.06 -24.11 13.01
N PRO A 565 5.26 -24.68 12.93
CA PRO A 565 6.45 -24.05 13.53
C PRO A 565 7.06 -22.91 12.70
N THR A 566 6.48 -22.52 11.55
CA THR A 566 7.04 -21.54 10.60
C THR A 566 7.47 -20.22 11.22
N GLY A 567 6.78 -19.76 12.26
CA GLY A 567 7.04 -18.52 12.99
C GLY A 567 7.84 -18.69 14.26
N MET A 568 8.69 -19.70 14.35
CA MET A 568 9.50 -19.92 15.55
C MET A 568 10.44 -18.75 15.82
N HIS A 569 10.37 -18.24 17.02
CA HIS A 569 11.22 -17.15 17.51
C HIS A 569 12.15 -17.63 18.64
N ILE A 570 13.43 -17.28 18.55
CA ILE A 570 14.38 -17.44 19.66
C ILE A 570 14.50 -16.10 20.36
N ASP A 571 13.89 -16.01 21.52
CA ASP A 571 13.83 -14.80 22.31
C ASP A 571 14.95 -14.77 23.36
N SER A 572 16.03 -14.09 23.04
CA SER A 572 17.13 -13.88 23.99
C SER A 572 16.85 -12.78 25.02
N ALA A 573 15.82 -11.97 24.80
CA ALA A 573 15.42 -10.89 25.70
C ALA A 573 14.49 -11.37 26.82
N ASP A 574 13.82 -12.53 26.66
CA ASP A 574 12.97 -13.08 27.72
C ASP A 574 13.83 -13.47 28.94
N PRO A 575 13.53 -12.95 30.14
CA PRO A 575 14.28 -13.27 31.35
C PRO A 575 14.13 -14.73 31.80
N ASP A 576 13.07 -15.42 31.37
CA ASP A 576 12.85 -16.84 31.68
C ASP A 576 13.48 -17.72 30.60
N PRO A 577 14.58 -18.45 30.92
CA PRO A 577 15.27 -19.33 29.98
C PRO A 577 14.38 -20.47 29.48
N ASP A 578 13.34 -20.86 30.20
CA ASP A 578 12.38 -21.88 29.79
C ASP A 578 11.42 -21.39 28.68
N ARG A 579 11.39 -20.09 28.42
CA ARG A 579 10.60 -19.45 27.38
C ARG A 579 11.43 -18.98 26.19
N ARG A 580 12.69 -19.38 26.11
CA ARG A 580 13.60 -18.90 25.05
C ARG A 580 13.14 -19.21 23.64
N TYR A 581 12.63 -20.40 23.39
CA TYR A 581 12.01 -20.76 22.10
C TYR A 581 10.53 -20.59 22.21
N LYS A 582 9.92 -19.91 21.23
CA LYS A 582 8.50 -19.57 21.23
C LYS A 582 7.93 -19.72 19.84
N PHE A 583 6.68 -20.10 19.75
CA PHE A 583 5.83 -19.89 18.59
C PHE A 583 4.35 -19.88 18.99
N LEU A 584 3.55 -19.24 18.16
CA LEU A 584 2.11 -19.16 18.33
C LEU A 584 1.41 -20.11 17.37
N THR A 585 0.30 -20.68 17.82
CA THR A 585 -0.59 -21.46 16.96
C THR A 585 -2.03 -21.07 17.19
N TRP A 586 -2.82 -21.11 16.12
CA TRP A 586 -4.26 -21.07 16.23
C TRP A 586 -4.79 -22.46 16.64
N THR A 587 -5.48 -22.55 17.76
CA THR A 587 -5.93 -23.84 18.32
C THR A 587 -7.44 -24.04 18.22
N GLY A 588 -8.14 -23.19 17.50
CA GLY A 588 -9.58 -23.31 17.22
C GLY A 588 -10.42 -22.34 18.01
N SER A 589 -11.73 -22.45 17.81
CA SER A 589 -12.72 -21.68 18.54
C SER A 589 -13.17 -22.47 19.78
N ARG A 590 -13.34 -21.77 20.90
CA ARG A 590 -14.13 -22.28 22.02
C ARG A 590 -15.54 -21.75 21.91
N PRO A 591 -16.58 -22.56 22.10
CA PRO A 591 -17.91 -21.98 22.26
C PRO A 591 -17.89 -21.05 23.46
N VAL A 592 -18.10 -19.76 23.22
CA VAL A 592 -18.28 -18.79 24.30
C VAL A 592 -19.59 -19.09 24.98
N ARG A 593 -19.57 -19.13 26.31
CA ARG A 593 -20.81 -19.12 27.11
C ARG A 593 -21.68 -17.98 26.60
N LYS A 594 -22.93 -18.31 26.23
CA LYS A 594 -23.94 -17.33 25.83
C LYS A 594 -23.83 -16.11 26.72
N ARG A 595 -23.49 -14.99 26.17
CA ARG A 595 -23.82 -13.71 26.81
C ARG A 595 -25.33 -13.66 26.89
N ALA A 596 -25.88 -13.32 28.05
CA ALA A 596 -27.31 -13.34 28.30
C ALA A 596 -28.13 -12.43 27.36
N ASP A 597 -27.47 -11.62 26.55
CA ASP A 597 -27.98 -10.59 25.66
C ASP A 597 -27.68 -10.81 24.17
N ALA A 598 -27.01 -11.94 23.78
CA ALA A 598 -26.68 -12.23 22.38
C ALA A 598 -27.53 -13.40 21.83
N ALA A 599 -28.09 -13.20 20.64
CA ALA A 599 -28.93 -14.17 19.96
C ALA A 599 -28.14 -15.33 19.30
N GLU A 600 -26.81 -15.22 19.18
CA GLU A 600 -25.94 -16.21 18.55
C GLU A 600 -24.73 -16.57 19.43
N GLU A 601 -24.32 -17.84 19.40
CA GLU A 601 -23.07 -18.29 19.99
C GLU A 601 -21.89 -17.77 19.12
N VAL A 602 -21.08 -16.88 19.67
CA VAL A 602 -19.85 -16.41 19.03
C VAL A 602 -18.71 -17.30 19.50
N ASP A 603 -18.03 -17.97 18.57
CA ASP A 603 -16.84 -18.75 18.85
C ASP A 603 -15.66 -17.85 19.22
N GLU A 604 -15.13 -17.98 20.42
CA GLU A 604 -13.90 -17.29 20.83
C GLU A 604 -12.71 -17.98 20.22
N GLN A 605 -11.95 -17.26 19.40
CA GLN A 605 -10.70 -17.78 18.81
C GLN A 605 -9.60 -17.75 19.87
N THR A 606 -8.85 -18.83 19.94
CA THR A 606 -7.76 -18.96 20.91
C THR A 606 -6.42 -19.14 20.21
N TRP A 607 -5.44 -18.37 20.67
CA TRP A 607 -4.05 -18.59 20.36
C TRP A 607 -3.38 -19.37 21.49
N THR A 608 -2.52 -20.30 21.14
CA THR A 608 -1.69 -21.02 22.09
C THR A 608 -0.24 -20.62 21.90
N LEU A 609 0.36 -20.13 22.96
CA LEU A 609 1.80 -19.91 23.04
C LEU A 609 2.47 -21.20 23.49
N TRP A 610 3.36 -21.69 22.66
CA TRP A 610 4.24 -22.81 22.95
C TRP A 610 5.62 -22.29 23.28
N THR A 611 6.22 -22.80 24.38
CA THR A 611 7.56 -22.41 24.80
C THR A 611 8.45 -23.63 25.09
N SER A 612 9.77 -23.43 24.95
CA SER A 612 10.75 -24.45 25.21
C SER A 612 12.11 -23.83 25.59
N PRO A 613 12.88 -24.42 26.52
CA PRO A 613 14.24 -23.99 26.81
C PRO A 613 15.25 -24.39 25.72
N ASP A 614 14.99 -25.47 24.99
CA ASP A 614 15.93 -26.13 24.08
C ASP A 614 15.42 -26.29 22.63
N GLY A 615 14.12 -26.00 22.40
CA GLY A 615 13.44 -26.24 21.14
C GLY A 615 13.01 -27.68 20.92
N LEU A 616 13.26 -28.58 21.87
CA LEU A 616 12.97 -30.02 21.78
C LEU A 616 11.87 -30.46 22.74
N ARG A 617 11.81 -29.84 23.92
CA ARG A 617 10.80 -30.11 24.97
C ARG A 617 9.89 -28.90 25.09
N TRP A 618 8.70 -29.04 24.54
CA TRP A 618 7.72 -27.95 24.46
C TRP A 618 6.67 -28.08 25.55
N ARG A 619 6.19 -26.95 26.00
CA ARG A 619 5.03 -26.84 26.89
C ARG A 619 4.07 -25.75 26.39
N GLU A 620 2.81 -25.94 26.67
CA GLU A 620 1.81 -24.88 26.53
C GLU A 620 2.06 -23.85 27.65
N ALA A 621 2.45 -22.64 27.26
CA ALA A 621 2.70 -21.57 28.22
C ALA A 621 1.44 -20.74 28.48
N SER A 622 0.62 -20.53 27.47
CA SER A 622 -0.62 -19.80 27.57
C SER A 622 -1.60 -20.31 26.51
N ARG A 623 -2.85 -20.37 26.89
CA ARG A 623 -3.99 -20.53 25.97
C ARG A 623 -4.96 -19.42 26.31
N GLY A 624 -4.87 -18.31 25.60
CA GLY A 624 -5.69 -17.13 25.78
C GLY A 624 -6.45 -16.75 24.52
N GLY A 625 -7.56 -16.08 24.71
CA GLY A 625 -8.24 -15.39 23.62
C GLY A 625 -7.42 -14.19 23.15
N ILE A 626 -7.33 -14.01 21.85
CA ILE A 626 -6.88 -12.72 21.32
C ILE A 626 -8.03 -11.73 21.44
N GLN A 627 -7.76 -10.55 21.96
CA GLN A 627 -8.74 -9.48 22.04
C GLN A 627 -8.88 -8.82 20.67
N TYR A 628 -10.12 -8.55 20.26
CA TYR A 628 -10.44 -7.87 18.99
C TYR A 628 -11.18 -6.56 19.26
N PRO A 629 -10.49 -5.45 19.45
CA PRO A 629 -11.16 -4.15 19.57
C PRO A 629 -11.88 -3.82 18.25
N GLY A 630 -13.21 -3.71 18.29
CA GLY A 630 -14.01 -3.35 17.11
C GLY A 630 -14.69 -4.50 16.37
N GLY A 631 -14.63 -5.73 16.89
CA GLY A 631 -15.32 -6.89 16.34
C GLY A 631 -14.39 -7.95 15.74
N MET A 632 -14.83 -9.20 15.79
CA MET A 632 -14.01 -10.36 15.39
C MET A 632 -14.00 -10.57 13.88
N PRO A 633 -12.82 -10.81 13.28
CA PRO A 633 -12.74 -11.49 12.00
C PRO A 633 -13.13 -12.98 12.17
N SER A 634 -13.46 -13.66 11.06
CA SER A 634 -13.86 -15.06 11.09
C SER A 634 -12.75 -16.02 11.57
N SER A 635 -11.48 -15.63 11.40
CA SER A 635 -10.30 -16.36 11.88
C SER A 635 -9.07 -15.46 11.87
N PHE A 636 -8.11 -15.71 12.77
CA PHE A 636 -6.76 -15.14 12.71
C PHE A 636 -5.75 -16.23 13.09
N SER A 637 -4.96 -16.68 12.12
CA SER A 637 -3.93 -17.70 12.32
C SER A 637 -2.55 -17.07 12.30
N PRO A 638 -1.84 -16.96 13.44
CA PRO A 638 -0.49 -16.43 13.49
C PRO A 638 0.49 -17.39 12.84
N GLN A 639 1.42 -16.86 12.04
CA GLN A 639 2.40 -17.64 11.28
C GLN A 639 3.84 -17.14 11.47
N SER A 640 4.00 -15.96 12.05
CA SER A 640 5.27 -15.45 12.54
C SER A 640 5.06 -14.64 13.81
N MET A 641 6.04 -14.62 14.68
CA MET A 641 6.12 -13.76 15.86
C MET A 641 7.57 -13.39 16.16
N PHE A 642 7.79 -12.22 16.73
CA PHE A 642 9.09 -11.80 17.22
C PHE A 642 8.98 -10.69 18.27
N TYR A 643 10.04 -10.53 19.06
CA TYR A 643 10.27 -9.39 19.93
C TYR A 643 10.95 -8.28 19.13
N ASP A 644 10.41 -7.07 19.16
CA ASP A 644 10.96 -5.90 18.49
C ASP A 644 11.61 -4.96 19.51
N PRO A 645 12.94 -4.93 19.58
CA PRO A 645 13.63 -4.06 20.54
C PRO A 645 13.47 -2.57 20.24
N ASP A 646 13.26 -2.22 18.96
CA ASP A 646 13.16 -0.85 18.49
C ASP A 646 11.74 -0.25 18.65
N GLU A 647 10.74 -1.07 18.96
CA GLU A 647 9.38 -0.59 19.22
C GLU A 647 9.38 0.31 20.48
N SER A 648 8.84 1.50 20.34
CA SER A 648 8.80 2.47 21.45
C SER A 648 7.69 2.20 22.46
N ASP A 649 6.56 1.65 21.99
CA ASP A 649 5.42 1.33 22.86
C ASP A 649 5.66 -0.01 23.58
N PRO A 650 5.80 -0.02 24.90
CA PRO A 650 6.01 -1.25 25.67
C PRO A 650 4.87 -2.25 25.54
N ALA A 651 3.64 -1.80 25.21
CA ALA A 651 2.50 -2.67 24.97
C ALA A 651 2.60 -3.45 23.65
N ARG A 652 3.50 -3.07 22.74
CA ARG A 652 3.62 -3.60 21.37
C ARG A 652 4.95 -4.28 21.08
N LYS A 653 5.76 -4.56 22.12
CA LYS A 653 7.10 -5.16 21.99
C LYS A 653 7.09 -6.50 21.25
N TYR A 654 6.08 -7.34 21.47
CA TYR A 654 5.91 -8.57 20.71
C TYR A 654 4.91 -8.31 19.57
N LYS A 655 5.29 -8.74 18.39
CA LYS A 655 4.49 -8.63 17.17
C LYS A 655 4.21 -10.01 16.61
N ALA A 656 2.97 -10.25 16.15
CA ALA A 656 2.57 -11.47 15.49
C ALA A 656 1.80 -11.18 14.21
N TYR A 657 2.13 -11.92 13.17
CA TYR A 657 1.53 -11.76 11.85
C TYR A 657 1.07 -13.12 11.32
N GLY A 658 0.06 -13.08 10.47
CA GLY A 658 -0.47 -14.27 9.84
C GLY A 658 -1.66 -13.96 8.96
N PHE A 659 -2.37 -14.96 8.50
CA PHE A 659 -3.59 -14.69 7.74
C PHE A 659 -4.78 -14.42 8.66
N ILE A 660 -5.63 -13.51 8.21
CA ILE A 660 -6.89 -13.18 8.87
C ILE A 660 -8.06 -13.48 7.92
N GLY A 661 -9.07 -14.19 8.42
CA GLY A 661 -10.31 -14.44 7.68
C GLY A 661 -11.19 -13.21 7.69
N LEU A 662 -11.61 -12.78 6.53
CA LEU A 662 -12.54 -11.69 6.32
C LEU A 662 -13.92 -12.26 5.98
N ASN A 663 -14.96 -11.46 6.07
CA ASN A 663 -16.30 -11.89 5.66
C ASN A 663 -16.31 -12.35 4.19
N ASN A 664 -17.22 -13.24 3.84
CA ASN A 664 -17.40 -13.80 2.49
C ASN A 664 -16.23 -14.67 1.97
N ASP A 665 -15.64 -15.51 2.80
CA ASP A 665 -14.54 -16.42 2.43
C ASP A 665 -13.26 -15.70 1.92
N ARG A 666 -13.10 -14.43 2.23
CA ARG A 666 -11.90 -13.66 1.91
C ARG A 666 -10.86 -13.81 3.01
N ARG A 667 -9.59 -13.70 2.64
CA ARG A 667 -8.45 -13.68 3.56
C ARG A 667 -7.51 -12.54 3.23
N GLY A 668 -6.88 -12.01 4.27
CA GLY A 668 -5.86 -10.98 4.19
C GLY A 668 -4.75 -11.24 5.20
N ALA A 669 -3.80 -10.33 5.30
CA ALA A 669 -2.77 -10.33 6.33
C ALA A 669 -3.28 -9.65 7.60
N GLY A 670 -3.05 -10.29 8.74
CA GLY A 670 -3.40 -9.77 10.05
C GLY A 670 -2.17 -9.48 10.89
N TYR A 671 -2.32 -8.54 11.80
CA TYR A 671 -1.34 -8.11 12.78
C TYR A 671 -1.94 -8.10 14.18
N GLY A 672 -1.19 -8.60 15.14
CA GLY A 672 -1.49 -8.53 16.55
C GLY A 672 -0.23 -8.20 17.35
N TYR A 673 -0.42 -7.61 18.51
CA TYR A 673 0.68 -7.20 19.38
C TYR A 673 0.45 -7.60 20.84
N SER A 674 1.53 -7.64 21.60
CA SER A 674 1.52 -8.05 23.01
C SER A 674 2.69 -7.40 23.78
N PRO A 675 2.53 -7.09 25.07
CA PRO A 675 3.63 -6.67 25.92
C PRO A 675 4.55 -7.82 26.36
N ASP A 676 4.05 -9.07 26.40
CA ASP A 676 4.69 -10.21 27.09
C ASP A 676 4.64 -11.55 26.34
N ALA A 677 4.11 -11.55 25.10
CA ALA A 677 3.81 -12.70 24.26
C ALA A 677 2.69 -13.62 24.79
N ILE A 678 1.96 -13.21 25.82
CA ILE A 678 0.87 -13.98 26.46
C ILE A 678 -0.48 -13.33 26.16
N ASP A 679 -0.60 -12.02 26.46
CA ASP A 679 -1.82 -11.26 26.28
C ASP A 679 -1.79 -10.54 24.94
N TRP A 680 -2.55 -11.05 23.97
CA TRP A 680 -2.55 -10.55 22.59
C TRP A 680 -3.74 -9.66 22.28
N ILE A 681 -3.48 -8.64 21.50
CA ILE A 681 -4.50 -7.74 20.94
C ILE A 681 -4.35 -7.74 19.43
N ALA A 682 -5.42 -8.08 18.71
CA ALA A 682 -5.46 -7.88 17.26
C ALA A 682 -5.57 -6.38 16.97
N ASP A 683 -4.74 -5.89 16.07
CA ASP A 683 -4.79 -4.49 15.71
C ASP A 683 -6.17 -4.15 15.12
N PRO A 684 -6.84 -3.09 15.61
CA PRO A 684 -8.16 -2.70 15.11
C PRO A 684 -8.14 -2.26 13.64
N ALA A 685 -6.95 -1.99 13.10
CA ALA A 685 -6.74 -1.64 11.71
C ALA A 685 -6.61 -2.83 10.75
N ASN A 686 -6.73 -4.08 11.27
CA ASN A 686 -6.71 -5.26 10.41
C ASN A 686 -7.83 -5.27 9.36
N PRO A 687 -7.60 -5.85 8.17
CA PRO A 687 -6.34 -6.44 7.70
C PRO A 687 -5.28 -5.37 7.40
N ILE A 688 -4.01 -5.69 7.64
CA ILE A 688 -2.91 -4.77 7.28
C ILE A 688 -2.66 -4.71 5.78
N PHE A 689 -2.96 -5.78 5.06
CA PHE A 689 -3.12 -5.82 3.60
C PHE A 689 -3.94 -7.04 3.17
N ASP A 690 -4.53 -6.99 1.97
CA ASP A 690 -5.29 -8.12 1.39
C ASP A 690 -5.20 -8.15 -0.14
N SER A 691 -5.85 -9.12 -0.76
CA SER A 691 -5.84 -9.30 -2.22
C SER A 691 -6.47 -8.13 -3.00
N TRP A 692 -7.29 -7.30 -2.36
CA TRP A 692 -7.90 -6.14 -2.98
C TRP A 692 -6.92 -5.00 -3.24
N ALA A 693 -5.87 -4.91 -2.43
CA ALA A 693 -4.81 -3.92 -2.61
C ALA A 693 -3.88 -4.26 -3.79
N ARG A 694 -4.02 -5.43 -4.41
CA ARG A 694 -3.27 -5.79 -5.62
C ARG A 694 -3.90 -5.18 -6.86
N ALA A 695 -3.04 -4.89 -7.82
CA ALA A 695 -3.42 -4.27 -9.08
C ALA A 695 -4.46 -5.07 -9.89
N THR A 696 -4.61 -6.37 -9.69
CA THR A 696 -5.59 -7.18 -10.43
C THR A 696 -6.24 -8.24 -9.53
N PRO A 697 -7.38 -7.95 -8.90
CA PRO A 697 -8.17 -9.02 -8.30
C PRO A 697 -8.79 -9.83 -9.43
N VAL A 698 -8.33 -11.07 -9.62
CA VAL A 698 -8.95 -12.00 -10.56
C VAL A 698 -10.02 -12.80 -9.83
N VAL A 699 -11.26 -12.65 -10.23
CA VAL A 699 -12.36 -13.49 -9.78
C VAL A 699 -12.38 -14.74 -10.65
N ARG A 700 -11.99 -15.88 -10.08
CA ARG A 700 -12.16 -17.19 -10.73
C ARG A 700 -13.31 -17.94 -10.08
N ASN A 701 -14.26 -18.41 -10.88
CA ASN A 701 -15.43 -19.19 -10.44
C ASN A 701 -16.22 -18.54 -9.28
N GLY A 702 -16.33 -17.20 -9.28
CA GLY A 702 -17.04 -16.46 -8.24
C GLY A 702 -16.29 -16.33 -6.91
N LYS A 703 -15.06 -16.85 -6.80
CA LYS A 703 -14.19 -16.65 -5.63
C LYS A 703 -13.14 -15.58 -5.90
N VAL A 704 -12.98 -14.70 -4.96
CA VAL A 704 -11.91 -13.68 -4.99
C VAL A 704 -10.60 -14.37 -4.70
N GLN A 705 -9.54 -14.06 -5.46
CA GLN A 705 -8.18 -14.48 -5.11
C GLN A 705 -7.81 -13.87 -3.75
N GLN A 706 -7.02 -14.58 -2.95
CA GLN A 706 -6.78 -14.24 -1.57
C GLN A 706 -5.33 -14.46 -1.13
N ILE A 707 -4.95 -13.81 -0.04
CA ILE A 707 -3.72 -14.09 0.71
C ILE A 707 -3.98 -15.26 1.62
N HIS A 708 -3.10 -16.27 1.61
CA HIS A 708 -3.25 -17.47 2.43
C HIS A 708 -2.28 -17.45 3.62
N ASP A 709 -0.97 -17.57 3.40
CA ASP A 709 0.02 -17.57 4.45
C ASP A 709 0.81 -16.24 4.46
N VAL A 710 1.20 -15.77 5.64
CA VAL A 710 1.96 -14.53 5.81
C VAL A 710 2.97 -14.69 6.91
N VAL A 711 4.25 -14.51 6.59
CA VAL A 711 5.32 -14.40 7.57
C VAL A 711 5.99 -13.05 7.47
N VAL A 712 6.26 -12.43 8.62
CA VAL A 712 6.92 -11.11 8.71
C VAL A 712 8.14 -11.23 9.61
N TRP A 713 9.21 -10.54 9.24
CA TRP A 713 10.44 -10.44 10.03
C TRP A 713 11.03 -9.04 9.87
N LYS A 714 11.92 -8.69 10.78
CA LYS A 714 12.65 -7.42 10.71
C LYS A 714 13.99 -7.61 10.00
N HIS A 715 14.27 -6.73 9.03
CA HIS A 715 15.54 -6.67 8.31
C HIS A 715 16.00 -5.21 8.24
N HIS A 716 17.07 -4.88 8.97
CA HIS A 716 17.43 -3.49 9.26
C HIS A 716 16.25 -2.72 9.87
N GLN A 717 15.92 -1.55 9.33
CA GLN A 717 14.76 -0.75 9.76
C GLN A 717 13.43 -1.16 9.11
N TYR A 718 13.44 -2.18 8.24
CA TYR A 718 12.26 -2.61 7.50
C TYR A 718 11.61 -3.84 8.11
N TYR A 719 10.29 -3.89 8.07
CA TYR A 719 9.52 -5.11 8.29
C TYR A 719 9.24 -5.72 6.91
N MET A 720 9.86 -6.85 6.65
CA MET A 720 9.70 -7.59 5.40
C MET A 720 8.62 -8.64 5.57
N ALA A 721 7.83 -8.88 4.53
CA ALA A 721 6.80 -9.90 4.52
C ALA A 721 6.90 -10.80 3.29
N LEU A 722 6.93 -12.10 3.49
CA LEU A 722 6.60 -13.06 2.46
C LEU A 722 5.13 -13.46 2.64
N TYR A 723 4.36 -13.39 1.57
CA TYR A 723 2.96 -13.81 1.60
C TYR A 723 2.64 -14.78 0.48
N GLN A 724 1.87 -15.79 0.83
CA GLN A 724 1.35 -16.75 -0.13
C GLN A 724 0.14 -16.16 -0.82
N TYR A 725 0.20 -16.03 -2.13
CA TYR A 725 -0.91 -15.56 -2.93
C TYR A 725 -1.60 -16.71 -3.64
N GLN A 726 -2.83 -16.98 -3.23
CA GLN A 726 -3.67 -18.04 -3.78
C GLN A 726 -4.45 -17.54 -5.00
N ARG A 727 -4.14 -18.06 -6.19
CA ARG A 727 -4.91 -17.80 -7.42
C ARG A 727 -5.98 -18.87 -7.65
N SER A 728 -5.71 -20.10 -7.24
CA SER A 728 -6.64 -21.23 -7.23
C SER A 728 -6.23 -22.24 -6.16
N ALA A 729 -6.93 -23.34 -6.02
CA ALA A 729 -6.57 -24.41 -5.08
C ALA A 729 -5.21 -25.08 -5.37
N THR A 730 -4.71 -24.97 -6.59
CA THR A 730 -3.45 -25.57 -7.06
C THR A 730 -2.55 -24.54 -7.73
N ASP A 731 -2.67 -23.29 -7.36
CA ASP A 731 -1.86 -22.19 -7.90
C ASP A 731 -1.63 -21.18 -6.77
N MET A 732 -0.59 -21.41 -5.98
CA MET A 732 -0.19 -20.54 -4.87
C MET A 732 1.29 -20.20 -4.97
N THR A 733 1.58 -18.90 -4.94
CA THR A 733 2.92 -18.33 -5.13
C THR A 733 3.38 -17.56 -3.91
N ILE A 734 4.69 -17.34 -3.77
CA ILE A 734 5.27 -16.51 -2.71
C ILE A 734 5.67 -15.17 -3.31
N GLU A 735 5.11 -14.11 -2.77
CA GLU A 735 5.39 -12.72 -3.15
C GLU A 735 5.90 -11.91 -1.96
N LEU A 736 6.44 -10.72 -2.23
CA LEU A 736 7.11 -9.87 -1.25
C LEU A 736 6.31 -8.59 -0.97
N ALA A 737 6.26 -8.20 0.30
CA ALA A 737 5.82 -6.89 0.73
C ALA A 737 6.78 -6.35 1.82
N MET A 738 6.73 -5.05 2.07
CA MET A 738 7.53 -4.40 3.10
C MET A 738 6.75 -3.31 3.81
N SER A 739 7.18 -2.99 5.01
CA SER A 739 6.69 -1.85 5.79
C SER A 739 7.84 -1.19 6.55
N ARG A 740 7.71 0.12 6.86
CA ARG A 740 8.65 0.82 7.74
C ARG A 740 8.18 0.88 9.19
N ASP A 741 6.89 0.71 9.43
CA ASP A 741 6.24 0.77 10.76
C ASP A 741 5.68 -0.59 11.24
N GLY A 742 5.68 -1.61 10.38
CA GLY A 742 5.11 -2.93 10.67
C GLY A 742 3.59 -3.02 10.54
N GLU A 743 2.94 -1.94 10.11
CA GLU A 743 1.47 -1.85 9.97
C GLU A 743 1.03 -1.51 8.56
N ASN A 744 1.73 -0.59 7.90
CA ASN A 744 1.42 -0.14 6.55
C ASN A 744 2.36 -0.80 5.55
N PHE A 745 1.91 -1.91 4.96
CA PHE A 745 2.70 -2.68 4.01
C PHE A 745 2.49 -2.22 2.58
N THR A 746 3.58 -2.18 1.83
CA THR A 746 3.63 -1.93 0.38
C THR A 746 4.03 -3.20 -0.33
N TYR A 747 3.31 -3.60 -1.38
CA TYR A 747 3.68 -4.73 -2.22
C TYR A 747 4.91 -4.39 -3.07
N ILE A 748 5.88 -5.28 -3.08
CA ILE A 748 7.06 -5.13 -3.93
C ILE A 748 6.79 -5.84 -5.25
N GLN A 749 6.63 -5.07 -6.33
CA GLN A 749 6.32 -5.58 -7.67
C GLN A 749 5.23 -6.67 -7.66
N SER A 750 4.05 -6.30 -7.17
CA SER A 750 2.88 -7.16 -7.03
C SER A 750 2.66 -8.08 -8.24
N GLY A 751 2.50 -9.38 -8.00
CA GLY A 751 2.34 -10.41 -9.02
C GLY A 751 3.65 -11.03 -9.50
N SER A 752 4.79 -10.55 -9.00
CA SER A 752 6.10 -11.17 -9.24
C SER A 752 6.44 -12.11 -8.08
N GLU A 753 6.89 -13.28 -8.40
CA GLU A 753 7.26 -14.32 -7.44
C GLU A 753 8.70 -14.10 -6.99
N VAL A 754 8.94 -14.02 -5.69
CA VAL A 754 10.30 -13.96 -5.15
C VAL A 754 10.95 -15.34 -5.13
N ILE A 755 10.15 -16.39 -4.90
CA ILE A 755 10.53 -17.79 -5.07
C ILE A 755 9.63 -18.37 -6.16
N HIS A 756 10.21 -18.81 -7.27
CA HIS A 756 9.45 -19.41 -8.35
C HIS A 756 9.02 -20.83 -8.00
N ARG A 757 7.81 -21.19 -8.35
CA ARG A 757 7.36 -22.59 -8.30
C ARG A 757 8.18 -23.43 -9.26
N GLY A 758 8.22 -24.72 -9.02
CA GLY A 758 8.76 -25.70 -9.93
C GLY A 758 7.98 -25.80 -11.25
N ALA A 759 8.64 -26.34 -12.27
CA ALA A 759 7.98 -26.68 -13.51
C ALA A 759 6.89 -27.74 -13.29
N ALA A 760 5.95 -27.85 -14.22
CA ALA A 760 4.88 -28.83 -14.13
C ALA A 760 5.44 -30.25 -13.93
N GLY A 761 5.03 -30.93 -12.86
CA GLY A 761 5.50 -32.25 -12.47
C GLY A 761 6.64 -32.27 -11.46
N GLU A 762 7.25 -31.14 -11.14
CA GLU A 762 8.21 -31.03 -10.03
C GLU A 762 7.47 -31.04 -8.68
N TRP A 763 8.19 -31.34 -7.61
CA TRP A 763 7.65 -31.56 -6.27
C TRP A 763 6.99 -30.32 -5.65
N ASP A 764 7.27 -29.12 -6.16
CA ASP A 764 6.75 -27.82 -5.71
C ASP A 764 6.02 -27.04 -6.82
N SER A 765 5.44 -27.77 -7.79
CA SER A 765 4.83 -27.15 -8.99
C SER A 765 3.49 -26.47 -8.73
N ASP A 766 2.73 -26.87 -7.72
CA ASP A 766 1.35 -26.41 -7.54
C ASP A 766 1.22 -25.33 -6.48
N GLU A 767 1.87 -25.53 -5.35
CA GLU A 767 1.80 -24.60 -4.21
C GLU A 767 3.17 -24.49 -3.55
N ILE A 768 3.53 -23.26 -3.20
CA ILE A 768 4.64 -22.97 -2.29
C ILE A 768 4.18 -22.06 -1.15
N ALA A 769 4.64 -22.35 0.07
CA ALA A 769 4.29 -21.59 1.27
C ALA A 769 5.56 -21.09 2.00
N PRO A 770 5.57 -19.83 2.47
CA PRO A 770 6.77 -19.22 3.05
C PRO A 770 7.04 -19.67 4.49
N SER A 771 8.30 -19.60 4.87
CA SER A 771 8.75 -19.59 6.26
C SER A 771 9.55 -18.31 6.53
N VAL A 772 9.78 -17.99 7.80
CA VAL A 772 10.56 -16.80 8.17
C VAL A 772 12.00 -16.95 7.67
N PRO A 773 12.48 -16.06 6.80
CA PRO A 773 13.87 -16.05 6.36
C PRO A 773 14.83 -15.60 7.46
N PHE A 774 16.11 -15.89 7.27
CA PHE A 774 17.16 -15.31 8.11
C PHE A 774 18.44 -15.04 7.31
N VAL A 775 19.22 -14.10 7.81
CA VAL A 775 20.55 -13.79 7.26
C VAL A 775 21.56 -14.83 7.72
N ASP A 776 22.32 -15.39 6.80
CA ASP A 776 23.38 -16.33 7.02
C ASP A 776 24.62 -15.93 6.24
N GLU A 777 25.53 -15.25 6.93
CA GLU A 777 26.73 -14.64 6.32
C GLU A 777 26.35 -13.62 5.22
N ASP A 778 26.61 -13.94 3.97
CA ASP A 778 26.42 -13.07 2.83
C ASP A 778 25.11 -13.34 2.05
N GLU A 779 24.27 -14.23 2.56
CA GLU A 779 23.03 -14.65 1.94
C GLU A 779 21.83 -14.53 2.87
N ILE A 780 20.65 -14.35 2.28
CA ILE A 780 19.36 -14.52 2.93
C ILE A 780 18.85 -15.91 2.58
N LYS A 781 18.70 -16.77 3.59
CA LYS A 781 18.17 -18.12 3.42
C LYS A 781 16.65 -18.12 3.62
N MET A 782 15.94 -18.57 2.61
CA MET A 782 14.49 -18.67 2.56
C MET A 782 14.09 -20.14 2.42
N TYR A 783 13.81 -20.78 3.54
CA TYR A 783 13.20 -22.10 3.50
C TYR A 783 11.72 -21.96 3.19
N TYR A 784 11.16 -22.90 2.45
CA TYR A 784 9.77 -22.88 2.04
C TYR A 784 9.21 -24.31 1.99
N SER A 785 7.88 -24.41 1.98
CA SER A 785 7.18 -25.67 1.75
C SER A 785 6.70 -25.74 0.30
N GLY A 786 6.91 -26.85 -0.35
CA GLY A 786 6.43 -27.11 -1.71
C GLY A 786 5.47 -28.27 -1.76
N TYR A 787 4.52 -28.18 -2.67
CA TYR A 787 3.45 -29.14 -2.83
C TYR A 787 3.20 -29.42 -4.31
N ARG A 788 3.02 -30.70 -4.62
CA ARG A 788 2.47 -31.19 -5.86
C ARG A 788 1.29 -32.07 -5.55
N PHE A 789 0.08 -31.66 -5.90
CA PHE A 789 -1.15 -32.36 -5.61
C PHE A 789 -1.42 -33.49 -6.61
N SER A 790 -2.15 -34.50 -6.21
CA SER A 790 -2.64 -35.51 -7.14
C SER A 790 -3.84 -34.93 -7.93
N GLU A 791 -4.05 -35.40 -9.14
CA GLU A 791 -5.20 -34.98 -9.98
C GLU A 791 -6.56 -35.27 -9.34
N THR A 792 -6.62 -36.21 -8.42
CA THR A 792 -7.87 -36.74 -7.83
C THR A 792 -8.10 -36.27 -6.40
N ASP A 793 -7.07 -35.87 -5.68
CA ASP A 793 -7.15 -35.47 -4.26
C ASP A 793 -6.11 -34.41 -3.90
N LEU A 794 -6.55 -33.22 -3.51
CA LEU A 794 -5.70 -32.12 -3.03
C LEU A 794 -4.97 -32.44 -1.72
N ILE A 795 -5.33 -33.52 -1.03
CA ILE A 795 -4.66 -34.00 0.18
C ILE A 795 -3.57 -35.03 -0.16
N GLU A 796 -3.75 -35.79 -1.24
CA GLU A 796 -2.73 -36.68 -1.75
C GLU A 796 -1.78 -35.94 -2.67
N GLY A 797 -0.50 -36.19 -2.52
CA GLY A 797 0.54 -35.56 -3.31
C GLY A 797 1.86 -35.53 -2.58
N GLU A 798 2.84 -34.98 -3.25
CA GLU A 798 4.18 -34.81 -2.71
C GLU A 798 4.26 -33.51 -1.90
N ARG A 799 4.88 -33.58 -0.73
CA ARG A 799 5.15 -32.42 0.14
C ARG A 799 6.55 -32.53 0.69
N ALA A 800 7.30 -31.46 0.50
CA ALA A 800 8.67 -31.38 0.98
C ALA A 800 9.04 -29.93 1.32
N CYS A 801 10.17 -29.75 1.99
CA CYS A 801 10.69 -28.40 2.27
C CYS A 801 11.91 -28.13 1.39
N GLY A 802 11.92 -26.96 0.77
CA GLY A 802 12.99 -26.46 -0.08
C GLY A 802 13.80 -25.34 0.53
N LEU A 803 14.83 -24.94 -0.16
CA LEU A 803 15.69 -23.78 0.15
C LEU A 803 15.86 -22.92 -1.11
N ALA A 804 15.58 -21.65 -0.96
CA ALA A 804 15.98 -20.61 -1.90
C ALA A 804 16.88 -19.59 -1.19
N THR A 805 17.78 -18.96 -1.93
CA THR A 805 18.71 -17.96 -1.38
C THR A 805 18.66 -16.68 -2.20
N LEU A 806 18.85 -15.56 -1.49
CA LEU A 806 19.12 -14.26 -2.07
C LEU A 806 20.45 -13.74 -1.54
N ARG A 807 21.08 -12.89 -2.33
CA ARG A 807 22.18 -12.04 -1.84
C ARG A 807 21.73 -11.24 -0.63
N LEU A 808 22.62 -11.00 0.34
CA LEU A 808 22.33 -10.11 1.46
C LEU A 808 21.85 -8.74 0.95
N ASP A 809 20.74 -8.24 1.48
CA ASP A 809 20.04 -7.01 1.05
C ASP A 809 19.51 -7.04 -0.41
N GLY A 810 19.55 -8.18 -1.06
CA GLY A 810 19.28 -8.33 -2.49
C GLY A 810 17.82 -8.65 -2.84
N TYR A 811 16.84 -8.15 -2.10
CA TYR A 811 15.42 -8.36 -2.43
C TYR A 811 15.01 -7.74 -3.76
N THR A 812 15.56 -6.58 -4.02
CA THR A 812 15.40 -5.81 -5.26
C THR A 812 16.74 -5.19 -5.64
N HIS A 813 16.86 -4.77 -6.89
CA HIS A 813 18.01 -4.02 -7.36
C HIS A 813 17.61 -2.99 -8.41
N LEU A 814 18.40 -1.95 -8.51
CA LEU A 814 18.35 -1.00 -9.60
C LEU A 814 19.31 -1.46 -10.70
N THR A 815 18.84 -1.47 -11.95
CA THR A 815 19.61 -1.86 -13.11
C THR A 815 19.19 -1.01 -14.31
N LEU A 816 19.92 -1.08 -15.43
CA LEU A 816 19.57 -0.35 -16.63
C LEU A 816 18.26 -0.90 -17.23
N GLU A 817 17.42 -0.01 -17.75
CA GLU A 817 16.27 -0.39 -18.57
C GLU A 817 16.72 -1.11 -19.83
N ASP A 818 15.87 -1.95 -20.39
CA ASP A 818 16.18 -2.72 -21.59
C ASP A 818 16.61 -1.80 -22.76
N GLY A 819 17.78 -2.03 -23.30
CA GLY A 819 18.35 -1.26 -24.41
C GLY A 819 19.08 0.02 -24.02
N GLN A 820 19.15 0.37 -22.73
CA GLN A 820 19.98 1.48 -22.26
C GLN A 820 21.41 1.05 -21.99
N GLU A 821 22.38 1.86 -22.40
CA GLU A 821 23.79 1.66 -22.10
C GLU A 821 24.25 2.40 -20.87
N GLN A 822 23.52 3.45 -20.48
CA GLN A 822 23.79 4.29 -19.31
C GLN A 822 22.51 4.72 -18.66
N GLY A 823 22.57 4.95 -17.36
CA GLY A 823 21.47 5.50 -16.60
C GLY A 823 21.94 6.07 -15.27
N SER A 824 21.06 6.75 -14.57
CA SER A 824 21.39 7.32 -13.28
C SER A 824 20.22 7.29 -12.30
N VAL A 825 20.58 7.25 -11.02
CA VAL A 825 19.64 7.35 -9.91
C VAL A 825 20.15 8.38 -8.90
N THR A 826 19.32 9.32 -8.50
CA THR A 826 19.66 10.34 -7.50
C THR A 826 18.82 10.15 -6.25
N SER A 827 19.46 10.11 -5.09
CA SER A 827 18.79 10.03 -3.79
C SER A 827 17.99 11.30 -3.49
N ILE A 828 17.05 11.24 -2.55
CA ILE A 828 16.55 12.42 -1.85
C ILE A 828 17.69 13.08 -1.09
N LEU A 829 17.40 14.25 -0.50
CA LEU A 829 18.38 14.98 0.30
C LEU A 829 18.89 14.11 1.47
N VAL A 830 20.19 14.07 1.64
CA VAL A 830 20.90 13.40 2.72
C VAL A 830 21.49 14.45 3.64
N ASP A 831 21.03 14.50 4.88
CA ASP A 831 21.63 15.34 5.90
C ASP A 831 22.99 14.80 6.33
N ARG A 832 23.97 15.70 6.53
CA ARG A 832 25.29 15.30 7.00
C ARG A 832 25.22 14.78 8.43
N GLY A 833 25.52 13.50 8.59
CA GLY A 833 25.57 12.81 9.88
C GLY A 833 26.99 12.57 10.37
N SER A 834 27.14 11.56 11.20
CA SER A 834 28.41 11.17 11.86
C SER A 834 29.27 10.22 11.00
N ALA A 835 28.75 9.66 9.94
CA ALA A 835 29.45 8.69 9.11
C ALA A 835 30.62 9.34 8.31
N THR A 836 31.69 8.57 8.12
CA THR A 836 32.89 9.00 7.40
C THR A 836 33.03 8.35 6.02
N GLU A 837 32.31 7.27 5.78
CA GLU A 837 32.36 6.46 4.57
C GLU A 837 30.97 6.21 3.99
N LEU A 838 30.92 6.10 2.67
CA LEU A 838 29.78 5.61 1.91
C LEU A 838 30.09 4.22 1.36
N PHE A 839 29.18 3.27 1.55
CA PHE A 839 29.27 1.92 1.04
C PHE A 839 28.10 1.61 0.12
N ILE A 840 28.35 0.83 -0.93
CA ILE A 840 27.30 0.29 -1.77
C ILE A 840 27.41 -1.23 -1.90
N ASN A 841 26.26 -1.89 -1.93
CA ASN A 841 26.10 -3.29 -2.28
C ASN A 841 25.76 -3.34 -3.76
N ALA A 842 26.66 -3.84 -4.58
CA ALA A 842 26.51 -3.82 -6.03
C ALA A 842 27.23 -5.01 -6.68
N SER A 843 26.74 -5.42 -7.85
CA SER A 843 27.38 -6.40 -8.73
C SER A 843 27.64 -5.79 -10.08
N CYS A 844 28.90 -5.80 -10.49
CA CYS A 844 29.35 -5.38 -11.79
C CYS A 844 30.17 -6.50 -12.44
N ALA A 845 29.86 -6.84 -13.67
CA ALA A 845 30.53 -7.86 -14.45
C ALA A 845 30.75 -7.40 -15.91
N ASP A 846 31.57 -8.10 -16.64
CA ASP A 846 31.74 -7.94 -18.10
C ASP A 846 31.98 -6.49 -18.55
N GLY A 847 32.74 -5.71 -17.74
CA GLY A 847 33.09 -4.33 -18.05
C GLY A 847 32.03 -3.32 -17.66
N SER A 848 30.90 -3.75 -17.03
CA SER A 848 29.93 -2.84 -16.43
C SER A 848 30.53 -2.13 -15.21
N ARG A 849 30.02 -0.96 -14.88
CA ARG A 849 30.50 -0.18 -13.75
C ARG A 849 29.45 0.73 -13.14
N ILE A 850 29.71 1.08 -11.90
CA ILE A 850 28.97 2.11 -11.16
C ILE A 850 29.97 3.19 -10.71
N GLU A 851 29.59 4.44 -10.92
CA GLU A 851 30.30 5.63 -10.49
C GLU A 851 29.36 6.51 -9.68
N VAL A 852 29.90 7.22 -8.67
CA VAL A 852 29.07 7.97 -7.72
C VAL A 852 29.54 9.42 -7.70
N GLU A 853 28.60 10.36 -7.69
CA GLU A 853 28.88 11.77 -7.46
C GLU A 853 27.98 12.36 -6.37
N LEU A 854 28.41 13.43 -5.74
CA LEU A 854 27.63 14.16 -4.75
C LEU A 854 27.13 15.48 -5.35
N ILE A 855 25.85 15.73 -5.17
CA ILE A 855 25.12 16.88 -5.74
C ILE A 855 24.81 17.87 -4.62
N GLU A 856 24.89 19.16 -4.90
CA GLU A 856 24.51 20.24 -3.99
C GLU A 856 23.02 20.15 -3.60
N SER A 857 22.71 20.60 -2.37
CA SER A 857 21.35 20.53 -1.86
C SER A 857 20.35 21.42 -2.59
N GLU A 858 20.78 22.59 -3.05
CA GLU A 858 19.91 23.64 -3.62
C GLU A 858 20.01 23.73 -5.15
N SER A 859 20.94 23.05 -5.76
CA SER A 859 21.17 23.04 -7.21
C SER A 859 21.41 21.61 -7.70
N ASP A 860 21.46 21.41 -9.01
CA ASP A 860 21.93 20.16 -9.60
C ASP A 860 23.45 20.18 -9.83
N GLY A 861 24.16 21.12 -9.26
CA GLY A 861 25.61 21.24 -9.32
C GLY A 861 26.29 20.12 -8.54
N VAL A 862 27.41 19.64 -9.11
CA VAL A 862 28.25 18.64 -8.46
C VAL A 862 29.11 19.28 -7.39
N LEU A 863 29.20 18.69 -6.22
CA LEU A 863 30.10 19.15 -5.16
C LEU A 863 31.55 19.09 -5.62
N PRO A 864 32.34 20.17 -5.47
CA PRO A 864 33.73 20.18 -5.93
C PRO A 864 34.59 19.11 -5.27
N GLY A 865 35.21 18.28 -6.08
CA GLY A 865 36.02 17.16 -5.64
C GLY A 865 35.24 15.87 -5.36
N PHE A 866 33.97 15.81 -5.77
CA PHE A 866 33.09 14.65 -5.62
C PHE A 866 32.33 14.33 -6.91
N SER A 867 32.96 14.62 -8.05
CA SER A 867 32.38 14.35 -9.36
C SER A 867 32.48 12.86 -9.75
N ARG A 868 31.73 12.49 -10.76
CA ARG A 868 31.77 11.16 -11.39
C ARG A 868 33.17 10.77 -11.85
N GLU A 869 33.89 11.73 -12.46
CA GLU A 869 35.23 11.51 -13.01
C GLU A 869 36.29 11.32 -11.92
N GLU A 870 36.06 11.89 -10.74
CA GLU A 870 36.92 11.72 -9.57
C GLU A 870 36.62 10.44 -8.82
N CYS A 871 35.46 9.85 -9.02
CA CYS A 871 35.04 8.61 -8.37
C CYS A 871 35.88 7.42 -8.83
N THR A 872 36.32 6.60 -7.88
CA THR A 872 36.89 5.28 -8.19
C THR A 872 35.78 4.39 -8.70
N SER A 873 35.82 4.04 -9.99
CA SER A 873 34.82 3.20 -10.64
C SER A 873 34.72 1.83 -9.95
N ILE A 874 33.50 1.41 -9.66
CA ILE A 874 33.17 0.12 -9.09
C ILE A 874 32.86 -0.84 -10.23
N THR A 875 33.68 -1.90 -10.37
CA THR A 875 33.68 -2.82 -11.52
C THR A 875 33.63 -4.29 -11.14
N THR A 876 33.37 -4.58 -9.85
CA THR A 876 33.37 -5.95 -9.33
C THR A 876 32.11 -6.22 -8.52
N ASP A 877 31.92 -7.44 -8.05
CA ASP A 877 30.87 -7.85 -7.15
C ASP A 877 31.33 -7.73 -5.68
N SER A 878 30.56 -7.01 -4.85
CA SER A 878 30.77 -6.93 -3.40
C SER A 878 29.52 -6.46 -2.68
N LEU A 879 29.34 -6.93 -1.46
CA LEU A 879 28.27 -6.48 -0.53
C LEU A 879 28.54 -5.10 0.05
N GLY A 880 29.76 -4.59 -0.05
CA GLY A 880 30.16 -3.33 0.58
C GLY A 880 31.33 -2.65 -0.10
N HIS A 881 31.14 -2.22 -1.36
CA HIS A 881 32.13 -1.37 -2.04
C HIS A 881 32.25 -0.05 -1.30
N ARG A 882 33.43 0.30 -0.91
CA ARG A 882 33.76 1.60 -0.35
C ARG A 882 33.86 2.65 -1.46
N VAL A 883 33.02 3.65 -1.44
CA VAL A 883 33.04 4.75 -2.41
C VAL A 883 34.12 5.77 -2.05
N GLY A 884 34.90 6.21 -3.04
CA GLY A 884 35.94 7.22 -2.87
C GLY A 884 36.11 8.07 -4.12
N TRP A 885 36.55 9.29 -3.94
CA TRP A 885 36.82 10.29 -4.98
C TRP A 885 38.29 10.70 -4.94
N GLY A 886 39.14 9.98 -5.67
CA GLY A 886 40.59 10.12 -5.52
C GLY A 886 41.05 9.85 -4.08
N ASN A 887 41.56 10.90 -3.41
CA ASN A 887 41.96 10.81 -2.01
C ASN A 887 40.88 11.24 -1.04
N ARG A 888 39.68 11.60 -1.53
CA ARG A 888 38.56 12.08 -0.71
C ARG A 888 37.60 10.97 -0.32
N ARG A 889 36.94 11.19 0.80
CA ARG A 889 35.93 10.31 1.36
C ARG A 889 34.73 11.15 1.81
N LEU A 890 33.65 10.50 2.22
CA LEU A 890 32.46 11.17 2.77
C LEU A 890 32.82 12.12 3.94
N ALA A 891 33.83 11.78 4.72
CA ALA A 891 34.35 12.64 5.79
C ALA A 891 34.77 14.03 5.35
N ASP A 892 35.17 14.19 4.08
CA ASP A 892 35.65 15.44 3.52
C ASP A 892 34.53 16.38 3.05
N VAL A 893 33.28 15.90 3.04
CA VAL A 893 32.10 16.71 2.69
C VAL A 893 31.84 17.75 3.78
N ARG A 894 31.78 19.01 3.40
CA ARG A 894 31.57 20.14 4.30
C ARG A 894 30.13 20.66 4.30
N ASN A 895 29.35 20.35 3.30
CA ASN A 895 27.97 20.76 3.17
C ASN A 895 27.10 20.11 4.27
N ALA A 896 26.13 20.88 4.78
CA ALA A 896 25.18 20.38 5.80
C ALA A 896 24.29 19.28 5.25
N SER A 897 24.01 19.32 3.94
CA SER A 897 23.25 18.30 3.22
C SER A 897 23.69 18.21 1.77
N PHE A 898 23.44 17.08 1.14
CA PHE A 898 23.80 16.77 -0.24
C PHE A 898 22.87 15.68 -0.77
N ARG A 899 22.94 15.41 -2.09
CA ARG A 899 22.31 14.25 -2.70
C ARG A 899 23.37 13.31 -3.28
N ILE A 900 23.07 12.03 -3.37
CA ILE A 900 23.98 11.02 -3.94
C ILE A 900 23.42 10.62 -5.29
N ARG A 901 24.23 10.71 -6.35
CA ARG A 901 23.87 10.23 -7.67
C ARG A 901 24.75 9.05 -8.06
N PHE A 902 24.11 7.95 -8.39
CA PHE A 902 24.73 6.74 -8.89
C PHE A 902 24.58 6.69 -10.40
N HIS A 903 25.68 6.55 -11.13
CA HIS A 903 25.72 6.37 -12.56
C HIS A 903 25.99 4.91 -12.88
N LEU A 904 25.09 4.28 -13.62
CA LEU A 904 25.20 2.90 -14.07
C LEU A 904 25.63 2.90 -15.54
N THR A 905 26.64 2.12 -15.89
CA THR A 905 27.11 1.98 -17.27
C THR A 905 27.22 0.49 -17.61
N SER A 906 26.58 0.08 -18.71
CA SER A 906 26.68 -1.26 -19.23
C SER A 906 28.08 -1.55 -19.77
N GLY A 907 28.51 -2.83 -19.66
CA GLY A 907 29.64 -3.43 -20.38
C GLY A 907 29.11 -4.52 -21.31
N GLY A 908 29.32 -5.78 -20.98
CA GLY A 908 28.60 -6.90 -21.59
C GLY A 908 27.29 -7.22 -20.91
N THR A 909 27.16 -6.82 -19.62
CA THR A 909 25.95 -6.95 -18.78
C THR A 909 25.62 -5.61 -18.13
N SER A 910 24.40 -5.46 -17.66
CA SER A 910 23.99 -4.31 -16.86
C SER A 910 24.47 -4.47 -15.42
N PRO A 911 24.94 -3.40 -14.76
CA PRO A 911 25.28 -3.44 -13.35
C PRO A 911 24.01 -3.52 -12.49
N GLU A 912 24.13 -4.09 -11.31
CA GLU A 912 23.06 -4.21 -10.32
C GLU A 912 23.42 -3.47 -9.03
N LEU A 913 22.62 -2.51 -8.62
CA LEU A 913 22.76 -1.74 -7.39
C LEU A 913 21.67 -2.15 -6.42
N TYR A 914 22.03 -2.84 -5.32
CA TYR A 914 21.08 -3.41 -4.35
C TYR A 914 20.78 -2.47 -3.20
N SER A 915 21.81 -1.84 -2.64
CA SER A 915 21.64 -0.97 -1.47
C SER A 915 22.82 -0.02 -1.33
N PHE A 916 22.63 1.02 -0.51
CA PHE A 916 23.74 1.81 -0.02
C PHE A 916 23.59 2.06 1.49
N GLY A 917 24.68 2.44 2.13
CA GLY A 917 24.70 2.72 3.56
C GLY A 917 25.93 3.49 3.97
N PHE A 918 25.98 3.87 5.22
CA PHE A 918 27.03 4.72 5.77
C PHE A 918 27.82 3.99 6.87
N GLY A 919 29.09 4.31 6.98
CA GLY A 919 29.98 3.67 7.93
C GLY A 919 31.07 4.58 8.47
N GLN A 920 31.93 4.00 9.32
CA GLN A 920 33.16 4.62 9.75
C GLN A 920 34.35 3.90 9.11
N ALA A 921 35.41 4.65 8.84
CA ALA A 921 36.68 4.05 8.52
C ALA A 921 37.10 3.18 9.71
N THR A 922 37.12 1.86 9.51
CA THR A 922 37.85 1.01 10.45
C THR A 922 39.31 1.16 10.08
N ASP A 923 40.12 1.66 11.00
CA ASP A 923 41.56 1.55 10.92
C ASP A 923 41.92 0.05 10.85
N LYS A 924 42.10 -0.47 9.65
CA LYS A 924 42.75 -1.76 9.39
C LYS A 924 44.12 -1.52 8.88
#